data_066c82d02ab5a445324c99d3600e41ce
#
_entry.id   066c82d02ab5a445324c99d3600e41ce
#
_cell.length_a   1.000
_cell.length_b   1.000
_cell.length_c   1.000
_cell.angle_alpha   90.00
_cell.angle_beta   90.00
_cell.angle_gamma   90.00
#
_symmetry.space_group_name_H-M   'P 1'
#
loop_
_entity.id
_entity.type
_entity.pdbx_description
1 polymer ?
#
loop_
_entity_poly.entity_id
_entity_poly.type
_entity_poly.pdbx_seq_one_letter_code
_entity_poly.pdbx_strand_id
1 'polypeptide(L)'
;MTEPHAEASTGTEADTADGDSAPVCRVPLAGDSAGTDSAGTDTATTTRRHSLSTPLRRFLHTETGGAAILALATIAALIWANVSFADYEHFWASPLTAGVGGMNLSMGLRTFVNSGLMTFFFLIVGLEARREWDMGELRIRSRVTLPLLAGLAGMALPVIIFLLVNAASPARGGWGTAMSTDTAFALGALLLAGKSIPDRVRIYLLTVMVVDDLAGLAVIAIAYSGRVEAVPLLIGIVLLALTWALRRRGVRYGPLYLLVGVAAWIAFYQSGVDPIITGLAVGLMSGARPPAREDLEQATTVFRAFREQPTARFAQEAREVVRTAISPNERLQGLFLPAASYVFVPLFALANAGIRLNGSFLAHAYTTPVTLGILVGYVAGKPVGTTAAALVVTKVTKGRLKPPVGWGSVAGAGLAAGTGFTVSFLIAALAFGNRPAELAQAKLGVLSSIVVASALTWATFKLIGLLPARARLRALFGTEAGITDLVVPVDPARDHIRGPKKDALVTLVEYGDFECPYCGQAEPAVRELLSEHGELRFVFRHLPLTDVHPHAQMAAEAAEAAASQDKFWEMHDALMDHQGDLTFRDLLGYAHDLGLDAGKFEADLRAHERTAARVAEDTESADLDSVSGTPTFFINGRRHHGAYDLETLKDAVRAAKAVAIIGQ
;
A
#
# COMPACT_ATOMS: atom_id res chain seq x y z
N MET A 1 6.42 -38.87 -62.14
CA MET A 1 6.54 -38.00 -63.33
C MET A 1 7.16 -36.73 -62.79
N THR A 2 8.37 -36.71 -62.93
CA THR A 2 9.43 -36.02 -63.64
C THR A 2 9.97 -34.82 -62.94
N GLU A 3 11.08 -35.03 -62.20
CA GLU A 3 12.25 -34.12 -62.20
C GLU A 3 12.79 -33.98 -63.64
N PRO A 4 13.74 -33.11 -64.03
CA PRO A 4 15.00 -32.86 -63.32
C PRO A 4 15.71 -31.48 -63.55
N HIS A 5 16.92 -31.42 -62.91
CA HIS A 5 18.22 -30.79 -63.31
C HIS A 5 18.45 -29.33 -62.90
N ALA A 6 19.38 -29.01 -62.03
CA ALA A 6 20.86 -29.14 -61.87
C ALA A 6 21.65 -28.18 -62.78
N GLU A 7 22.53 -27.40 -62.10
CA GLU A 7 23.97 -27.10 -62.36
C GLU A 7 24.34 -25.79 -61.63
N ALA A 8 25.20 -25.70 -60.67
CA ALA A 8 26.64 -25.89 -60.49
C ALA A 8 27.52 -24.88 -61.26
N SER A 9 28.21 -23.99 -60.51
CA SER A 9 29.65 -23.65 -60.67
C SER A 9 30.05 -22.59 -59.67
N THR A 10 30.89 -22.85 -58.67
CA THR A 10 32.37 -22.77 -58.55
C THR A 10 32.97 -21.36 -58.65
N GLY A 11 33.74 -21.02 -57.63
CA GLY A 11 34.83 -20.02 -57.62
C GLY A 11 34.99 -19.28 -56.30
N THR A 12 35.75 -19.80 -55.42
CA THR A 12 37.10 -19.54 -54.85
C THR A 12 37.44 -18.11 -54.43
N GLU A 13 38.03 -18.12 -53.23
CA GLU A 13 39.10 -17.32 -52.61
C GLU A 13 38.67 -16.25 -51.60
N ALA A 14 38.95 -16.56 -50.38
CA ALA A 14 39.89 -16.08 -49.36
C ALA A 14 40.12 -14.54 -49.28
N ASP A 15 39.90 -13.90 -48.18
CA ASP A 15 40.94 -13.42 -47.26
C ASP A 15 40.41 -12.68 -46.04
N THR A 16 41.06 -12.96 -44.88
CA THR A 16 41.38 -12.18 -43.72
C THR A 16 40.39 -11.27 -42.99
N ALA A 17 40.19 -11.68 -41.73
CA ALA A 17 40.29 -10.93 -40.47
C ALA A 17 39.87 -9.43 -40.41
N ASP A 18 38.89 -9.09 -39.62
CA ASP A 18 39.15 -8.29 -38.42
C ASP A 18 37.91 -8.25 -37.50
N GLY A 19 38.20 -8.27 -36.20
CA GLY A 19 37.18 -8.25 -35.19
C GLY A 19 36.53 -6.87 -35.06
N ASP A 20 35.22 -6.88 -34.83
CA ASP A 20 34.56 -5.68 -34.34
C ASP A 20 33.57 -6.07 -33.26
N SER A 21 34.01 -5.74 -32.06
CA SER A 21 33.26 -5.85 -30.80
C SER A 21 32.12 -4.84 -30.80
N ALA A 22 30.90 -5.31 -30.70
CA ALA A 22 29.72 -4.50 -30.52
C ALA A 22 29.78 -3.67 -29.19
N PRO A 23 29.41 -2.39 -29.21
CA PRO A 23 29.47 -1.57 -28.01
C PRO A 23 28.32 -1.89 -27.05
N VAL A 24 28.69 -2.26 -25.82
CA VAL A 24 27.81 -2.36 -24.66
C VAL A 24 27.27 -0.96 -24.31
N CYS A 25 25.98 -0.74 -24.46
CA CYS A 25 25.31 0.46 -23.98
C CYS A 25 25.32 0.51 -22.45
N ARG A 26 26.20 1.32 -21.86
CA ARG A 26 26.17 1.70 -20.46
C ARG A 26 25.07 2.75 -20.24
N VAL A 27 24.15 2.46 -19.35
CA VAL A 27 23.23 3.43 -18.78
C VAL A 27 24.00 4.30 -17.77
N PRO A 28 24.00 5.66 -17.86
CA PRO A 28 24.74 6.49 -16.93
C PRO A 28 24.03 6.56 -15.57
N LEU A 29 24.73 6.12 -14.53
CA LEU A 29 24.42 6.45 -13.13
C LEU A 29 24.91 7.87 -12.83
N ALA A 30 24.04 8.68 -12.24
CA ALA A 30 24.39 10.01 -11.77
C ALA A 30 25.24 9.90 -10.49
N GLY A 31 26.48 10.34 -10.58
CA GLY A 31 27.37 10.55 -9.44
C GLY A 31 28.16 11.83 -9.65
N ASP A 32 28.15 12.68 -8.65
CA ASP A 32 28.83 13.98 -8.59
C ASP A 32 30.35 13.88 -8.77
N SER A 33 30.91 14.77 -9.56
CA SER A 33 32.24 15.36 -9.25
C SER A 33 32.47 16.63 -10.06
N ALA A 34 32.98 17.60 -9.36
CA ALA A 34 33.40 18.92 -9.82
C ALA A 34 34.70 18.90 -10.64
N GLY A 35 34.79 19.83 -11.58
CA GLY A 35 36.11 20.36 -11.95
C GLY A 35 36.36 20.68 -13.42
N THR A 36 36.41 22.01 -13.70
CA THR A 36 37.25 22.80 -14.62
C THR A 36 37.01 22.79 -16.13
N ASP A 37 36.73 23.99 -16.55
CA ASP A 37 36.81 24.72 -17.84
C ASP A 37 37.56 24.12 -19.03
N SER A 38 36.90 24.18 -20.21
CA SER A 38 37.45 24.89 -21.39
C SER A 38 36.35 25.04 -22.49
N ALA A 39 36.41 26.19 -23.14
CA ALA A 39 35.45 26.70 -24.11
C ALA A 39 35.41 25.94 -25.43
N GLY A 40 34.19 25.80 -25.98
CA GLY A 40 33.90 25.35 -27.33
C GLY A 40 32.44 25.59 -27.69
N THR A 41 32.20 26.67 -28.44
CA THR A 41 30.91 27.09 -29.02
C THR A 41 30.35 26.04 -29.97
N ASP A 42 29.14 25.50 -29.67
CA ASP A 42 28.18 25.11 -30.71
C ASP A 42 26.75 25.20 -30.17
N THR A 43 26.00 26.08 -30.82
CA THR A 43 24.59 26.41 -30.57
C THR A 43 23.68 25.29 -31.11
N ALA A 44 23.22 24.42 -30.22
CA ALA A 44 22.00 23.63 -30.44
C ALA A 44 21.00 23.95 -29.32
N THR A 45 20.05 24.80 -29.63
CA THR A 45 18.89 25.16 -28.77
C THR A 45 18.00 23.94 -28.59
N THR A 46 18.35 23.07 -27.65
CA THR A 46 17.40 22.14 -27.04
C THR A 46 16.67 22.88 -25.92
N THR A 47 15.44 23.24 -26.16
CA THR A 47 14.49 23.70 -25.17
C THR A 47 14.37 22.63 -24.07
N ARG A 48 15.22 22.75 -23.03
CA ARG A 48 15.01 22.10 -21.74
C ARG A 48 13.68 22.62 -21.21
N ARG A 49 12.61 21.87 -21.42
CA ARG A 49 11.43 22.00 -20.58
C ARG A 49 11.90 21.75 -19.15
N HIS A 50 12.06 22.82 -18.37
CA HIS A 50 12.18 22.73 -16.92
C HIS A 50 10.99 21.92 -16.40
N SER A 51 11.18 20.63 -16.15
CA SER A 51 10.25 19.85 -15.37
C SER A 51 10.30 20.45 -13.97
N LEU A 52 9.18 21.09 -13.58
CA LEU A 52 8.97 21.59 -12.24
C LEU A 52 9.44 20.53 -11.23
N SER A 53 10.50 20.90 -10.57
CA SER A 53 11.17 20.35 -9.39
C SER A 53 10.72 18.97 -8.89
N THR A 54 11.62 18.03 -9.02
CA THR A 54 11.66 16.70 -8.43
C THR A 54 11.19 16.62 -6.96
N PRO A 55 11.46 17.60 -6.06
CA PRO A 55 10.98 17.57 -4.68
C PRO A 55 9.46 17.77 -4.54
N LEU A 56 8.84 18.66 -5.31
CA LEU A 56 7.39 18.87 -5.25
C LEU A 56 6.62 17.64 -5.79
N ARG A 57 7.11 17.05 -6.88
CA ARG A 57 6.52 15.84 -7.46
C ARG A 57 6.67 14.65 -6.51
N ARG A 58 7.80 14.53 -5.83
CA ARG A 58 8.04 13.50 -4.81
C ARG A 58 7.16 13.72 -3.58
N PHE A 59 6.99 14.96 -3.11
CA PHE A 59 6.07 15.33 -2.03
C PHE A 59 4.59 15.03 -2.37
N LEU A 60 4.17 15.34 -3.60
CA LEU A 60 2.80 15.05 -4.06
C LEU A 60 2.52 13.55 -4.24
N HIS A 61 3.54 12.71 -4.41
CA HIS A 61 3.37 11.25 -4.45
C HIS A 61 3.38 10.59 -3.06
N THR A 62 3.50 11.37 -1.98
CA THR A 62 3.41 10.87 -0.60
C THR A 62 1.99 11.07 -0.05
N GLU A 63 1.55 10.21 0.83
CA GLU A 63 0.27 10.34 1.56
C GLU A 63 0.17 11.67 2.32
N THR A 64 1.30 12.23 2.72
CA THR A 64 1.42 13.55 3.37
C THR A 64 0.93 14.68 2.45
N GLY A 65 1.16 14.57 1.13
CA GLY A 65 0.70 15.56 0.16
C GLY A 65 -0.82 15.67 0.08
N GLY A 66 -1.51 14.53 0.09
CA GLY A 66 -2.98 14.47 0.08
C GLY A 66 -3.60 15.13 1.33
N ALA A 67 -3.09 14.80 2.52
CA ALA A 67 -3.54 15.40 3.77
C ALA A 67 -3.34 16.93 3.82
N ALA A 68 -2.20 17.42 3.31
CA ALA A 68 -1.91 18.84 3.27
C ALA A 68 -2.87 19.59 2.33
N ILE A 69 -3.15 19.05 1.14
CA ILE A 69 -4.10 19.64 0.19
C ILE A 69 -5.51 19.64 0.74
N LEU A 70 -5.92 18.56 1.41
CA LEU A 70 -7.21 18.47 2.08
C LEU A 70 -7.35 19.53 3.18
N ALA A 71 -6.32 19.72 4.01
CA ALA A 71 -6.29 20.74 5.05
C ALA A 71 -6.37 22.17 4.43
N LEU A 72 -5.62 22.42 3.35
CA LEU A 72 -5.67 23.69 2.63
C LEU A 72 -7.05 23.96 2.02
N ALA A 73 -7.69 22.97 1.41
CA ALA A 73 -9.04 23.09 0.88
C ALA A 73 -10.07 23.37 1.99
N THR A 74 -9.92 22.74 3.15
CA THR A 74 -10.76 22.98 4.34
C THR A 74 -10.60 24.42 4.84
N ILE A 75 -9.37 24.91 4.96
CA ILE A 75 -9.07 26.29 5.35
C ILE A 75 -9.63 27.27 4.33
N ALA A 76 -9.46 27.02 3.03
CA ALA A 76 -10.00 27.83 1.95
C ALA A 76 -11.54 27.92 2.02
N ALA A 77 -12.23 26.80 2.28
CA ALA A 77 -13.67 26.77 2.48
C ALA A 77 -14.12 27.64 3.65
N LEU A 78 -13.39 27.55 4.79
CA LEU A 78 -13.66 28.37 5.97
C LEU A 78 -13.44 29.86 5.67
N ILE A 79 -12.34 30.23 5.03
CA ILE A 79 -12.06 31.61 4.65
C ILE A 79 -13.16 32.14 3.73
N TRP A 80 -13.49 31.41 2.65
CA TRP A 80 -14.51 31.82 1.70
C TRP A 80 -15.87 32.01 2.36
N ALA A 81 -16.32 31.05 3.19
CA ALA A 81 -17.59 31.13 3.90
C ALA A 81 -17.66 32.28 4.92
N ASN A 82 -16.51 32.75 5.45
CA ASN A 82 -16.47 33.88 6.39
C ASN A 82 -16.26 35.23 5.72
N VAL A 83 -15.74 35.27 4.50
CA VAL A 83 -15.68 36.51 3.66
C VAL A 83 -17.04 36.79 3.04
N SER A 84 -17.68 35.82 2.39
CA SER A 84 -19.02 35.94 1.80
C SER A 84 -19.74 34.60 1.84
N PHE A 85 -20.56 34.41 2.87
CA PHE A 85 -21.34 33.19 3.03
C PHE A 85 -22.44 33.07 1.96
N ALA A 86 -23.01 34.19 1.53
CA ALA A 86 -24.04 34.18 0.49
C ALA A 86 -23.49 33.68 -0.85
N ASP A 87 -22.32 34.15 -1.26
CA ASP A 87 -21.67 33.71 -2.51
C ASP A 87 -21.24 32.22 -2.40
N TYR A 88 -20.70 31.81 -1.23
CA TYR A 88 -20.35 30.41 -0.99
C TYR A 88 -21.55 29.49 -1.13
N GLU A 89 -22.69 29.81 -0.48
CA GLU A 89 -23.90 28.99 -0.57
C GLU A 89 -24.52 29.03 -1.99
N HIS A 90 -24.56 30.23 -2.62
CA HIS A 90 -25.09 30.36 -3.97
C HIS A 90 -24.30 29.55 -4.99
N PHE A 91 -22.97 29.58 -4.90
CA PHE A 91 -22.10 28.83 -5.81
C PHE A 91 -22.36 27.31 -5.67
N TRP A 92 -22.38 26.78 -4.45
CA TRP A 92 -22.57 25.34 -4.23
C TRP A 92 -24.01 24.88 -4.41
N ALA A 93 -24.99 25.77 -4.38
CA ALA A 93 -26.39 25.51 -4.70
C ALA A 93 -26.68 25.56 -6.21
N SER A 94 -25.76 26.07 -7.04
CA SER A 94 -25.95 26.19 -8.49
C SER A 94 -26.36 24.87 -9.12
N PRO A 95 -27.41 24.83 -9.97
CA PRO A 95 -27.89 23.61 -10.57
C PRO A 95 -26.96 23.14 -11.69
N LEU A 96 -26.56 21.87 -11.62
CA LEU A 96 -25.93 21.14 -12.71
C LEU A 96 -27.01 20.34 -13.44
N THR A 97 -27.28 20.68 -14.69
CA THR A 97 -28.28 20.02 -15.50
C THR A 97 -27.62 19.22 -16.61
N ALA A 98 -27.88 17.91 -16.66
CA ALA A 98 -27.48 17.05 -17.77
C ALA A 98 -28.72 16.40 -18.36
N GLY A 99 -28.98 16.62 -19.65
CA GLY A 99 -30.10 16.04 -20.39
C GLY A 99 -29.60 15.09 -21.47
N VAL A 100 -30.07 13.84 -21.44
CA VAL A 100 -29.83 12.85 -22.49
C VAL A 100 -31.14 12.16 -22.82
N GLY A 101 -31.60 12.27 -24.08
CA GLY A 101 -32.73 11.49 -24.59
C GLY A 101 -34.07 11.70 -23.87
N GLY A 102 -34.33 12.91 -23.35
CA GLY A 102 -35.60 13.24 -22.66
C GLY A 102 -35.58 13.03 -21.13
N MET A 103 -34.50 12.49 -20.56
CA MET A 103 -34.26 12.47 -19.12
C MET A 103 -33.42 13.68 -18.72
N ASN A 104 -34.00 14.57 -17.90
CA ASN A 104 -33.28 15.71 -17.33
C ASN A 104 -32.87 15.35 -15.89
N LEU A 105 -31.58 15.10 -15.69
CA LEU A 105 -31.00 15.00 -14.37
C LEU A 105 -30.56 16.39 -13.92
N SER A 106 -31.25 16.96 -12.94
CA SER A 106 -30.89 18.25 -12.35
C SER A 106 -30.51 18.04 -10.89
N MET A 107 -29.31 18.40 -10.51
CA MET A 107 -28.82 18.34 -9.11
C MET A 107 -27.96 19.54 -8.79
N GLY A 108 -27.97 19.98 -7.54
CA GLY A 108 -27.04 21.05 -7.10
C GLY A 108 -25.59 20.59 -7.18
N LEU A 109 -24.68 21.53 -7.43
CA LEU A 109 -23.23 21.26 -7.52
C LEU A 109 -22.70 20.57 -6.26
N ARG A 110 -23.14 20.97 -5.06
CA ARG A 110 -22.80 20.31 -3.78
C ARG A 110 -23.26 18.83 -3.77
N THR A 111 -24.45 18.56 -4.25
CA THR A 111 -25.00 17.18 -4.35
C THR A 111 -24.19 16.35 -5.34
N PHE A 112 -23.80 16.93 -6.47
CA PHE A 112 -22.93 16.26 -7.44
C PHE A 112 -21.55 15.89 -6.82
N VAL A 113 -20.95 16.81 -6.07
CA VAL A 113 -19.69 16.51 -5.36
C VAL A 113 -19.89 15.41 -4.32
N ASN A 114 -20.95 15.49 -3.51
CA ASN A 114 -21.20 14.55 -2.40
C ASN A 114 -21.57 13.14 -2.87
N SER A 115 -22.32 13.01 -3.96
CA SER A 115 -22.77 11.71 -4.44
C SER A 115 -22.00 11.25 -5.69
N GLY A 116 -21.64 12.16 -6.60
CA GLY A 116 -20.95 11.81 -7.84
C GLY A 116 -19.44 11.58 -7.63
N LEU A 117 -18.72 12.62 -7.18
CA LEU A 117 -17.28 12.54 -6.99
C LEU A 117 -16.90 11.59 -5.84
N MET A 118 -17.69 11.61 -4.75
CA MET A 118 -17.44 10.70 -3.62
C MET A 118 -17.67 9.23 -3.99
N THR A 119 -18.42 8.90 -5.03
CA THR A 119 -18.50 7.52 -5.54
C THR A 119 -17.13 6.97 -5.94
N PHE A 120 -16.26 7.80 -6.54
CA PHE A 120 -14.88 7.40 -6.87
C PHE A 120 -13.99 7.27 -5.63
N PHE A 121 -14.19 8.10 -4.62
CA PHE A 121 -13.52 7.93 -3.34
C PHE A 121 -13.90 6.58 -2.70
N PHE A 122 -15.18 6.26 -2.64
CA PHE A 122 -15.64 4.98 -2.10
C PHE A 122 -15.31 3.77 -2.99
N LEU A 123 -15.08 3.99 -4.28
CA LEU A 123 -14.47 2.98 -5.15
C LEU A 123 -13.08 2.61 -4.64
N ILE A 124 -12.25 3.60 -4.27
CA ILE A 124 -10.91 3.36 -3.73
C ILE A 124 -10.98 2.66 -2.39
N VAL A 125 -11.85 3.12 -1.47
CA VAL A 125 -12.07 2.44 -0.19
C VAL A 125 -12.44 0.96 -0.40
N GLY A 126 -13.32 0.66 -1.38
CA GLY A 126 -13.66 -0.71 -1.75
C GLY A 126 -12.49 -1.50 -2.33
N LEU A 127 -11.63 -0.86 -3.14
CA LEU A 127 -10.42 -1.46 -3.69
C LEU A 127 -9.39 -1.77 -2.58
N GLU A 128 -9.19 -0.85 -1.65
CA GLU A 128 -8.31 -1.02 -0.49
C GLU A 128 -8.81 -2.14 0.43
N ALA A 129 -10.10 -2.13 0.77
CA ALA A 129 -10.71 -3.19 1.57
C ALA A 129 -10.59 -4.56 0.90
N ARG A 130 -10.76 -4.63 -0.42
CA ARG A 130 -10.58 -5.86 -1.18
C ARG A 130 -9.12 -6.32 -1.21
N ARG A 131 -8.17 -5.40 -1.36
CA ARG A 131 -6.74 -5.69 -1.33
C ARG A 131 -6.33 -6.23 0.03
N GLU A 132 -6.78 -5.60 1.12
CA GLU A 132 -6.54 -6.09 2.49
C GLU A 132 -7.14 -7.48 2.72
N TRP A 133 -8.29 -7.78 2.12
CA TRP A 133 -8.93 -9.10 2.22
C TRP A 133 -8.17 -10.17 1.43
N ASP A 134 -7.70 -9.86 0.22
CA ASP A 134 -7.06 -10.83 -0.67
C ASP A 134 -5.57 -11.04 -0.33
N MET A 135 -4.83 -9.98 0.05
CA MET A 135 -3.37 -9.97 0.20
C MET A 135 -2.88 -9.42 1.54
N GLY A 136 -3.73 -8.66 2.28
CA GLY A 136 -3.33 -7.97 3.49
C GLY A 136 -3.61 -8.74 4.79
N GLU A 137 -3.59 -8.00 5.88
CA GLU A 137 -3.80 -8.52 7.24
C GLU A 137 -5.20 -9.15 7.44
N LEU A 138 -6.21 -8.74 6.63
CA LEU A 138 -7.57 -9.27 6.71
C LEU A 138 -7.68 -10.72 6.18
N ARG A 139 -6.68 -11.26 5.50
CA ARG A 139 -6.65 -12.65 5.01
C ARG A 139 -6.54 -13.66 6.15
N ILE A 140 -5.82 -13.31 7.22
CA ILE A 140 -5.52 -14.24 8.33
C ILE A 140 -6.46 -13.98 9.49
N ARG A 141 -7.41 -14.88 9.73
CA ARG A 141 -8.47 -14.73 10.76
C ARG A 141 -7.94 -14.37 12.16
N SER A 142 -6.82 -14.91 12.57
CA SER A 142 -6.21 -14.60 13.88
C SER A 142 -5.67 -13.16 13.96
N ARG A 143 -5.28 -12.56 12.82
CA ARG A 143 -4.80 -11.16 12.75
C ARG A 143 -5.94 -10.16 12.65
N VAL A 144 -7.03 -10.54 11.96
CA VAL A 144 -8.21 -9.69 11.72
C VAL A 144 -9.04 -9.45 12.96
N THR A 145 -9.22 -10.47 13.80
CA THR A 145 -10.19 -10.45 14.89
C THR A 145 -9.99 -9.27 15.84
N LEU A 146 -8.75 -8.95 16.19
CA LEU A 146 -8.46 -7.86 17.12
C LEU A 146 -8.69 -6.48 16.51
N PRO A 147 -8.12 -6.13 15.31
CA PRO A 147 -8.41 -4.85 14.66
C PRO A 147 -9.89 -4.67 14.32
N LEU A 148 -10.58 -5.74 13.89
CA LEU A 148 -12.02 -5.72 13.62
C LEU A 148 -12.84 -5.33 14.85
N LEU A 149 -12.61 -6.00 15.97
CA LEU A 149 -13.32 -5.71 17.23
C LEU A 149 -12.92 -4.34 17.80
N ALA A 150 -11.65 -3.94 17.64
CA ALA A 150 -11.18 -2.61 18.04
C ALA A 150 -11.83 -1.51 17.19
N GLY A 151 -11.95 -1.68 15.87
CA GLY A 151 -12.64 -0.76 14.96
C GLY A 151 -14.12 -0.64 15.31
N LEU A 152 -14.83 -1.77 15.42
CA LEU A 152 -16.25 -1.78 15.77
C LEU A 152 -16.54 -1.12 17.12
N ALA A 153 -15.72 -1.39 18.15
CA ALA A 153 -15.87 -0.74 19.45
C ALA A 153 -15.46 0.74 19.42
N GLY A 154 -14.44 1.08 18.60
CA GLY A 154 -14.04 2.45 18.32
C GLY A 154 -15.11 3.27 17.63
N MET A 155 -16.03 2.65 16.91
CA MET A 155 -17.23 3.30 16.35
C MET A 155 -18.41 3.31 17.34
N ALA A 156 -18.66 2.20 18.01
CA ALA A 156 -19.81 2.05 18.88
C ALA A 156 -19.78 3.01 20.08
N LEU A 157 -18.61 3.16 20.72
CA LEU A 157 -18.51 4.01 21.92
C LEU A 157 -18.73 5.50 21.62
N PRO A 158 -18.19 6.13 20.58
CA PRO A 158 -18.56 7.50 20.19
C PRO A 158 -20.05 7.67 19.89
N VAL A 159 -20.67 6.69 19.23
CA VAL A 159 -22.12 6.70 18.98
C VAL A 159 -22.91 6.67 20.30
N ILE A 160 -22.52 5.79 21.22
CA ILE A 160 -23.16 5.72 22.56
C ILE A 160 -23.01 7.06 23.30
N ILE A 161 -21.81 7.64 23.29
CA ILE A 161 -21.56 8.96 23.93
C ILE A 161 -22.45 10.03 23.28
N PHE A 162 -22.49 10.09 21.94
CA PHE A 162 -23.34 11.04 21.22
C PHE A 162 -24.82 10.88 21.61
N LEU A 163 -25.31 9.65 21.62
CA LEU A 163 -26.70 9.34 21.96
C LEU A 163 -27.04 9.70 23.44
N LEU A 164 -26.11 9.49 24.35
CA LEU A 164 -26.29 9.86 25.77
C LEU A 164 -26.33 11.38 25.94
N VAL A 165 -25.39 12.11 25.31
CA VAL A 165 -25.33 13.57 25.37
C VAL A 165 -26.54 14.22 24.70
N ASN A 166 -27.06 13.60 23.61
CA ASN A 166 -28.21 14.10 22.86
C ASN A 166 -29.53 13.38 23.20
N ALA A 167 -29.64 12.69 24.34
CA ALA A 167 -30.79 11.85 24.66
C ALA A 167 -32.13 12.63 24.65
N ALA A 168 -32.14 13.87 25.11
CA ALA A 168 -33.30 14.75 25.12
C ALA A 168 -33.38 15.71 23.92
N SER A 169 -32.43 15.61 22.95
CA SER A 169 -32.34 16.52 21.82
C SER A 169 -33.02 15.92 20.58
N PRO A 170 -33.72 16.71 19.75
CA PRO A 170 -34.19 16.30 18.44
C PRO A 170 -33.05 15.97 17.49
N ALA A 171 -31.81 16.37 17.79
CA ALA A 171 -30.63 16.08 17.02
C ALA A 171 -30.10 14.64 17.19
N ARG A 172 -30.77 13.80 18.00
CA ARG A 172 -30.39 12.40 18.24
C ARG A 172 -30.18 11.58 16.96
N GLY A 173 -30.92 11.90 15.88
CA GLY A 173 -30.78 11.25 14.58
C GLY A 173 -29.41 11.42 13.90
N GLY A 174 -28.57 12.36 14.36
CA GLY A 174 -27.23 12.59 13.82
C GLY A 174 -26.11 11.71 14.42
N TRP A 175 -26.45 10.64 15.13
CA TRP A 175 -25.52 9.77 15.84
C TRP A 175 -24.35 9.23 14.98
N GLY A 176 -24.60 8.96 13.69
CA GLY A 176 -23.59 8.46 12.78
C GLY A 176 -22.49 9.46 12.46
N THR A 177 -22.70 10.76 12.71
CA THR A 177 -21.67 11.79 12.48
C THR A 177 -20.41 11.58 13.32
N ALA A 178 -20.54 10.95 14.50
CA ALA A 178 -19.43 10.72 15.43
C ALA A 178 -18.67 9.41 15.22
N MET A 179 -18.96 8.62 14.17
CA MET A 179 -18.47 7.25 14.10
C MET A 179 -17.24 7.05 13.19
N SER A 180 -17.15 7.74 12.05
CA SER A 180 -16.16 7.46 11.01
C SER A 180 -14.86 8.24 11.21
N THR A 181 -13.74 7.62 10.84
CA THR A 181 -12.40 8.22 10.84
C THR A 181 -12.05 8.71 9.42
N ASP A 182 -11.24 9.74 9.30
CA ASP A 182 -10.65 10.17 8.03
C ASP A 182 -9.19 9.71 7.93
N THR A 183 -8.90 8.86 6.93
CA THR A 183 -7.59 8.25 6.73
C THR A 183 -6.49 9.28 6.51
N ALA A 184 -6.75 10.34 5.73
CA ALA A 184 -5.76 11.35 5.40
C ALA A 184 -5.36 12.17 6.65
N PHE A 185 -6.33 12.61 7.44
CA PHE A 185 -6.05 13.35 8.67
C PHE A 185 -5.43 12.47 9.76
N ALA A 186 -5.87 11.22 9.88
CA ALA A 186 -5.31 10.28 10.88
C ALA A 186 -3.84 9.94 10.60
N LEU A 187 -3.49 9.65 9.35
CA LEU A 187 -2.10 9.44 8.94
C LEU A 187 -1.29 10.73 9.06
N GLY A 188 -1.89 11.88 8.70
CA GLY A 188 -1.28 13.20 8.91
C GLY A 188 -0.95 13.46 10.37
N ALA A 189 -1.83 13.10 11.31
CA ALA A 189 -1.61 13.23 12.75
C ALA A 189 -0.45 12.34 13.24
N LEU A 190 -0.34 11.10 12.74
CA LEU A 190 0.79 10.23 13.04
C LEU A 190 2.12 10.80 12.50
N LEU A 191 2.12 11.33 11.28
CA LEU A 191 3.33 11.93 10.69
C LEU A 191 3.81 13.16 11.46
N LEU A 192 2.87 14.01 11.94
CA LEU A 192 3.18 15.14 12.81
C LEU A 192 3.78 14.69 14.16
N ALA A 193 3.39 13.52 14.63
CA ALA A 193 3.92 12.98 15.90
C ALA A 193 5.40 12.51 15.78
N GLY A 194 5.93 12.29 14.57
CA GLY A 194 7.37 12.13 14.30
C GLY A 194 7.76 10.84 13.61
N LYS A 195 8.98 10.82 13.04
CA LYS A 195 9.55 9.69 12.30
C LYS A 195 9.90 8.47 13.17
N SER A 196 9.84 8.59 14.49
CA SER A 196 10.18 7.51 15.43
C SER A 196 9.02 6.52 15.69
N ILE A 197 7.89 6.71 15.04
CA ILE A 197 6.73 5.82 15.18
C ILE A 197 6.95 4.59 14.28
N PRO A 198 6.84 3.36 14.82
CA PRO A 198 6.98 2.16 14.01
C PRO A 198 5.95 2.07 12.89
N ASP A 199 6.33 1.61 11.69
CA ASP A 199 5.42 1.41 10.56
C ASP A 199 4.25 0.47 10.89
N ARG A 200 4.45 -0.47 11.81
CA ARG A 200 3.39 -1.34 12.32
C ARG A 200 2.21 -0.59 12.94
N VAL A 201 2.45 0.58 13.53
CA VAL A 201 1.37 1.42 14.10
C VAL A 201 0.50 1.96 12.99
N ARG A 202 1.12 2.35 11.87
CA ARG A 202 0.44 2.80 10.67
C ARG A 202 -0.39 1.67 10.04
N ILE A 203 0.19 0.48 9.88
CA ILE A 203 -0.52 -0.70 9.36
C ILE A 203 -1.71 -1.06 10.26
N TYR A 204 -1.50 -1.10 11.58
CA TYR A 204 -2.58 -1.35 12.55
C TYR A 204 -3.70 -0.32 12.44
N LEU A 205 -3.36 0.98 12.36
CA LEU A 205 -4.34 2.06 12.19
C LEU A 205 -5.11 1.89 10.87
N LEU A 206 -4.43 1.65 9.75
CA LEU A 206 -5.06 1.45 8.44
C LEU A 206 -6.04 0.27 8.46
N THR A 207 -5.67 -0.86 9.09
CA THR A 207 -6.56 -2.02 9.21
C THR A 207 -7.82 -1.69 10.02
N VAL A 208 -7.70 -0.93 11.12
CA VAL A 208 -8.86 -0.46 11.90
C VAL A 208 -9.74 0.47 11.06
N MET A 209 -9.14 1.36 10.26
CA MET A 209 -9.86 2.35 9.45
C MET A 209 -10.61 1.73 8.28
N VAL A 210 -10.08 0.69 7.63
CA VAL A 210 -10.82 -0.07 6.60
C VAL A 210 -12.12 -0.64 7.18
N VAL A 211 -12.09 -1.11 8.42
CA VAL A 211 -13.30 -1.59 9.12
C VAL A 211 -14.27 -0.43 9.38
N ASP A 212 -13.74 0.72 9.86
CA ASP A 212 -14.53 1.94 10.10
C ASP A 212 -15.25 2.41 8.83
N ASP A 213 -14.56 2.46 7.71
CA ASP A 213 -15.10 2.95 6.44
C ASP A 213 -16.18 2.01 5.89
N LEU A 214 -15.95 0.69 5.93
CA LEU A 214 -16.94 -0.29 5.48
C LEU A 214 -18.21 -0.25 6.36
N ALA A 215 -18.05 -0.17 7.66
CA ALA A 215 -19.19 -0.11 8.58
C ALA A 215 -19.89 1.25 8.50
N GLY A 216 -19.16 2.35 8.32
CA GLY A 216 -19.71 3.69 8.09
C GLY A 216 -20.61 3.74 6.87
N LEU A 217 -20.17 3.14 5.77
CA LEU A 217 -20.99 3.03 4.56
C LEU A 217 -22.22 2.15 4.72
N ALA A 218 -22.10 1.03 5.45
CA ALA A 218 -23.27 0.20 5.77
C ALA A 218 -24.30 0.99 6.58
N VAL A 219 -23.83 1.82 7.52
CA VAL A 219 -24.72 2.71 8.29
C VAL A 219 -25.36 3.77 7.42
N ILE A 220 -24.63 4.42 6.50
CA ILE A 220 -25.22 5.37 5.54
C ILE A 220 -26.32 4.69 4.74
N ALA A 221 -26.03 3.50 4.21
CA ALA A 221 -26.97 2.74 3.38
C ALA A 221 -28.25 2.32 4.11
N ILE A 222 -28.16 1.98 5.40
CA ILE A 222 -29.29 1.42 6.16
C ILE A 222 -30.01 2.51 6.97
N ALA A 223 -29.27 3.38 7.65
CA ALA A 223 -29.84 4.31 8.62
C ALA A 223 -30.12 5.71 8.05
N TYR A 224 -29.41 6.12 6.98
CA TYR A 224 -29.51 7.46 6.40
C TYR A 224 -30.08 7.47 4.97
N SER A 225 -30.60 6.35 4.47
CA SER A 225 -31.38 6.30 3.24
C SER A 225 -32.73 7.00 3.42
N GLY A 226 -33.16 7.74 2.40
CA GLY A 226 -34.47 8.39 2.37
C GLY A 226 -35.64 7.40 2.20
N ARG A 227 -36.75 7.86 1.61
CA ARG A 227 -37.82 6.93 1.20
C ARG A 227 -37.29 6.06 0.08
N VAL A 228 -37.21 4.75 0.36
CA VAL A 228 -36.67 3.78 -0.59
C VAL A 228 -37.72 3.37 -1.59
N GLU A 229 -37.49 3.65 -2.87
CA GLU A 229 -38.30 3.14 -3.98
C GLU A 229 -37.79 1.78 -4.45
N ALA A 230 -38.63 0.75 -4.34
CA ALA A 230 -38.23 -0.63 -4.56
C ALA A 230 -37.81 -0.94 -6.01
N VAL A 231 -38.44 -0.31 -7.01
CA VAL A 231 -38.17 -0.61 -8.42
C VAL A 231 -36.77 -0.12 -8.85
N PRO A 232 -36.41 1.17 -8.64
CA PRO A 232 -35.05 1.63 -8.94
C PRO A 232 -33.99 0.89 -8.13
N LEU A 233 -34.27 0.55 -6.86
CA LEU A 233 -33.37 -0.23 -6.01
C LEU A 233 -33.06 -1.60 -6.62
N LEU A 234 -34.10 -2.33 -7.04
CA LEU A 234 -33.95 -3.62 -7.70
C LEU A 234 -33.14 -3.51 -9.00
N ILE A 235 -33.39 -2.48 -9.81
CA ILE A 235 -32.60 -2.22 -11.03
C ILE A 235 -31.12 -2.01 -10.67
N GLY A 236 -30.81 -1.20 -9.65
CA GLY A 236 -29.45 -0.98 -9.16
C GLY A 236 -28.76 -2.28 -8.74
N ILE A 237 -29.44 -3.12 -7.96
CA ILE A 237 -28.94 -4.42 -7.52
C ILE A 237 -28.70 -5.37 -8.71
N VAL A 238 -29.60 -5.42 -9.67
CA VAL A 238 -29.47 -6.25 -10.88
C VAL A 238 -28.28 -5.79 -11.72
N LEU A 239 -28.06 -4.48 -11.85
CA LEU A 239 -26.91 -3.94 -12.58
C LEU A 239 -25.59 -4.24 -11.86
N LEU A 240 -25.53 -4.20 -10.54
CA LEU A 240 -24.35 -4.66 -9.78
C LEU A 240 -24.14 -6.17 -9.94
N ALA A 241 -25.20 -6.98 -9.89
CA ALA A 241 -25.10 -8.42 -10.17
C ALA A 241 -24.64 -8.70 -11.60
N LEU A 242 -25.08 -7.90 -12.58
CA LEU A 242 -24.60 -7.96 -13.96
C LEU A 242 -23.11 -7.64 -14.04
N THR A 243 -22.64 -6.61 -13.34
CA THR A 243 -21.21 -6.26 -13.25
C THR A 243 -20.39 -7.43 -12.73
N TRP A 244 -20.86 -8.09 -11.67
CA TRP A 244 -20.22 -9.28 -11.11
C TRP A 244 -20.24 -10.47 -12.09
N ALA A 245 -21.36 -10.71 -12.79
CA ALA A 245 -21.49 -11.79 -13.76
C ALA A 245 -20.59 -11.59 -14.99
N LEU A 246 -20.52 -10.36 -15.54
CA LEU A 246 -19.62 -10.00 -16.63
C LEU A 246 -18.17 -10.28 -16.25
N ARG A 247 -17.80 -9.92 -15.03
CA ARG A 247 -16.46 -10.19 -14.50
C ARG A 247 -16.19 -11.69 -14.39
N ARG A 248 -17.11 -12.48 -13.84
CA ARG A 248 -16.97 -13.94 -13.75
C ARG A 248 -16.82 -14.61 -15.12
N ARG A 249 -17.43 -14.03 -16.16
CA ARG A 249 -17.27 -14.49 -17.56
C ARG A 249 -15.99 -13.98 -18.24
N GLY A 250 -15.12 -13.26 -17.53
CA GLY A 250 -13.84 -12.78 -18.06
C GLY A 250 -13.96 -11.64 -19.08
N VAL A 251 -15.10 -10.94 -19.15
CA VAL A 251 -15.25 -9.78 -20.03
C VAL A 251 -14.30 -8.68 -19.57
N ARG A 252 -13.39 -8.22 -20.47
CA ARG A 252 -12.34 -7.23 -20.16
C ARG A 252 -12.58 -5.86 -20.79
N TYR A 253 -13.79 -5.57 -21.26
CA TYR A 253 -14.13 -4.32 -21.93
C TYR A 253 -14.50 -3.23 -20.92
N GLY A 254 -13.54 -2.34 -20.59
CA GLY A 254 -13.68 -1.27 -19.59
C GLY A 254 -14.87 -0.33 -19.78
N PRO A 255 -15.16 0.18 -21.00
CA PRO A 255 -16.31 1.05 -21.25
C PRO A 255 -17.67 0.44 -20.87
N LEU A 256 -17.82 -0.89 -21.00
CA LEU A 256 -19.05 -1.57 -20.58
C LEU A 256 -19.25 -1.50 -19.07
N TYR A 257 -18.18 -1.70 -18.29
CA TYR A 257 -18.23 -1.56 -16.83
C TYR A 257 -18.57 -0.15 -16.39
N LEU A 258 -18.01 0.86 -17.08
CA LEU A 258 -18.33 2.25 -16.82
C LEU A 258 -19.83 2.53 -17.09
N LEU A 259 -20.34 2.07 -18.22
CA LEU A 259 -21.76 2.27 -18.60
C LEU A 259 -22.70 1.60 -17.61
N VAL A 260 -22.44 0.34 -17.25
CA VAL A 260 -23.25 -0.40 -16.26
C VAL A 260 -23.12 0.24 -14.87
N GLY A 261 -21.93 0.72 -14.49
CA GLY A 261 -21.68 1.42 -13.24
C GLY A 261 -22.45 2.74 -13.15
N VAL A 262 -22.42 3.56 -14.21
CA VAL A 262 -23.19 4.80 -14.27
C VAL A 262 -24.69 4.55 -14.23
N ALA A 263 -25.19 3.52 -14.94
CA ALA A 263 -26.59 3.13 -14.90
C ALA A 263 -27.00 2.67 -13.49
N ALA A 264 -26.15 1.89 -12.80
CA ALA A 264 -26.39 1.49 -11.42
C ALA A 264 -26.39 2.69 -10.47
N TRP A 265 -25.46 3.64 -10.64
CA TRP A 265 -25.40 4.88 -9.87
C TRP A 265 -26.69 5.71 -10.02
N ILE A 266 -27.20 5.87 -11.24
CA ILE A 266 -28.48 6.56 -11.51
C ILE A 266 -29.65 5.83 -10.84
N ALA A 267 -29.68 4.51 -10.93
CA ALA A 267 -30.73 3.70 -10.32
C ALA A 267 -30.74 3.83 -8.78
N PHE A 268 -29.58 3.79 -8.13
CA PHE A 268 -29.49 4.04 -6.69
C PHE A 268 -29.87 5.47 -6.32
N TYR A 269 -29.43 6.46 -7.10
CA TYR A 269 -29.84 7.85 -6.87
C TYR A 269 -31.36 8.04 -6.91
N GLN A 270 -32.04 7.40 -7.87
CA GLN A 270 -33.50 7.44 -7.97
C GLN A 270 -34.19 6.60 -6.88
N SER A 271 -33.53 5.59 -6.34
CA SER A 271 -34.12 4.73 -5.30
C SER A 271 -34.16 5.39 -3.92
N GLY A 272 -33.52 6.54 -3.71
CA GLY A 272 -33.38 7.18 -2.41
C GLY A 272 -32.28 6.57 -1.53
N VAL A 273 -31.55 5.58 -2.03
CA VAL A 273 -30.32 5.05 -1.40
C VAL A 273 -29.13 5.82 -1.94
N ASP A 274 -28.18 6.18 -1.08
CA ASP A 274 -27.04 6.97 -1.52
C ASP A 274 -26.21 6.23 -2.59
N PRO A 275 -26.01 6.80 -3.78
CA PRO A 275 -25.38 6.13 -4.91
C PRO A 275 -23.87 5.85 -4.73
N ILE A 276 -23.22 6.39 -3.69
CA ILE A 276 -21.83 6.07 -3.33
C ILE A 276 -21.59 4.57 -3.13
N ILE A 277 -22.64 3.82 -2.75
CA ILE A 277 -22.62 2.36 -2.62
C ILE A 277 -22.17 1.68 -3.91
N THR A 278 -22.48 2.25 -5.07
CA THR A 278 -22.05 1.71 -6.37
C THR A 278 -20.52 1.66 -6.47
N GLY A 279 -19.85 2.74 -6.06
CA GLY A 279 -18.39 2.80 -6.03
C GLY A 279 -17.79 1.73 -5.13
N LEU A 280 -18.26 1.65 -3.89
CA LEU A 280 -17.82 0.63 -2.94
C LEU A 280 -18.01 -0.78 -3.48
N ALA A 281 -19.21 -1.10 -4.01
CA ALA A 281 -19.52 -2.44 -4.52
C ALA A 281 -18.61 -2.83 -5.68
N VAL A 282 -18.36 -1.93 -6.63
CA VAL A 282 -17.43 -2.17 -7.75
C VAL A 282 -16.00 -2.35 -7.24
N GLY A 283 -15.57 -1.57 -6.25
CA GLY A 283 -14.27 -1.72 -5.60
C GLY A 283 -14.10 -3.09 -4.95
N LEU A 284 -15.05 -3.50 -4.11
CA LEU A 284 -15.05 -4.81 -3.44
C LEU A 284 -15.13 -5.99 -4.42
N MET A 285 -15.77 -5.80 -5.56
CA MET A 285 -15.79 -6.81 -6.62
C MET A 285 -14.43 -6.92 -7.32
N SER A 286 -13.54 -5.91 -7.26
CA SER A 286 -12.25 -5.88 -7.97
C SER A 286 -11.18 -6.59 -7.16
N GLY A 287 -10.91 -7.89 -7.46
CA GLY A 287 -9.93 -8.70 -6.74
C GLY A 287 -8.49 -8.21 -6.92
N ALA A 288 -7.74 -8.32 -5.86
CA ALA A 288 -6.31 -8.11 -5.82
C ALA A 288 -5.60 -9.46 -5.81
N ARG A 289 -4.52 -9.57 -6.56
CA ARG A 289 -3.63 -10.73 -6.56
C ARG A 289 -2.20 -10.26 -6.83
N PRO A 290 -1.19 -10.88 -6.23
CA PRO A 290 0.17 -10.61 -6.67
C PRO A 290 0.32 -11.07 -8.14
N PRO A 291 1.22 -10.47 -8.91
CA PRO A 291 1.57 -10.97 -10.23
C PRO A 291 2.02 -12.44 -10.11
N ALA A 292 1.45 -13.32 -10.93
CA ALA A 292 1.91 -14.69 -10.98
C ALA A 292 3.26 -14.74 -11.70
N ARG A 293 4.14 -15.66 -11.31
CA ARG A 293 5.44 -15.84 -11.94
C ARG A 293 5.31 -16.09 -13.44
N GLU A 294 4.36 -16.94 -13.84
CA GLU A 294 4.07 -17.21 -15.25
C GLU A 294 3.68 -15.95 -16.05
N ASP A 295 2.86 -15.04 -15.43
CA ASP A 295 2.48 -13.77 -16.06
C ASP A 295 3.71 -12.86 -16.27
N LEU A 296 4.68 -12.87 -15.34
CA LEU A 296 5.93 -12.10 -15.43
C LEU A 296 6.89 -12.69 -16.47
N GLU A 297 7.08 -14.00 -16.51
CA GLU A 297 7.90 -14.71 -17.51
C GLU A 297 7.36 -14.47 -18.92
N GLN A 298 6.03 -14.52 -19.10
CA GLN A 298 5.41 -14.20 -20.38
C GLN A 298 5.65 -12.74 -20.78
N ALA A 299 5.55 -11.81 -19.83
CA ALA A 299 5.83 -10.39 -20.08
C ALA A 299 7.27 -10.17 -20.53
N THR A 300 8.23 -10.83 -19.88
CA THR A 300 9.65 -10.77 -20.22
C THR A 300 9.89 -11.31 -21.66
N THR A 301 9.29 -12.45 -22.00
CA THR A 301 9.42 -13.06 -23.33
C THR A 301 8.92 -12.13 -24.44
N VAL A 302 7.72 -11.54 -24.25
CA VAL A 302 7.16 -10.61 -25.24
C VAL A 302 7.98 -9.31 -25.33
N PHE A 303 8.53 -8.84 -24.19
CA PHE A 303 9.40 -7.66 -24.19
C PHE A 303 10.72 -7.92 -24.92
N ARG A 304 11.32 -9.11 -24.77
CA ARG A 304 12.50 -9.53 -25.56
C ARG A 304 12.19 -9.53 -27.05
N ALA A 305 11.06 -10.11 -27.47
CA ALA A 305 10.63 -10.11 -28.87
C ALA A 305 10.44 -8.67 -29.41
N PHE A 306 9.89 -7.76 -28.61
CA PHE A 306 9.80 -6.34 -28.98
C PHE A 306 11.17 -5.67 -29.12
N ARG A 307 12.13 -6.00 -28.26
CA ARG A 307 13.51 -5.47 -28.35
C ARG A 307 14.23 -5.96 -29.61
N GLU A 308 14.03 -7.22 -30.00
CA GLU A 308 14.61 -7.79 -31.21
C GLU A 308 13.94 -7.25 -32.48
N GLN A 309 12.62 -7.05 -32.45
CA GLN A 309 11.83 -6.50 -33.56
C GLN A 309 10.90 -5.39 -33.07
N PRO A 310 11.34 -4.12 -33.02
CA PRO A 310 10.57 -3.01 -32.49
C PRO A 310 9.44 -2.59 -33.44
N THR A 311 8.40 -3.40 -33.53
CA THR A 311 7.21 -3.15 -34.34
C THR A 311 6.04 -2.67 -33.45
N ALA A 312 5.10 -1.93 -34.05
CA ALA A 312 3.90 -1.50 -33.36
C ALA A 312 3.06 -2.66 -32.79
N ARG A 313 3.10 -3.82 -33.47
CA ARG A 313 2.41 -5.04 -33.04
C ARG A 313 3.02 -5.58 -31.74
N PHE A 314 4.32 -5.81 -31.70
CA PHE A 314 4.98 -6.29 -30.47
C PHE A 314 4.92 -5.28 -29.33
N ALA A 315 4.92 -3.96 -29.62
CA ALA A 315 4.69 -2.94 -28.60
C ALA A 315 3.28 -3.04 -27.97
N GLN A 316 2.26 -3.33 -28.78
CA GLN A 316 0.89 -3.52 -28.28
C GLN A 316 0.76 -4.84 -27.49
N GLU A 317 1.35 -5.93 -27.96
CA GLU A 317 1.37 -7.21 -27.26
C GLU A 317 2.10 -7.09 -25.91
N ALA A 318 3.27 -6.46 -25.84
CA ALA A 318 4.02 -6.21 -24.61
C ALA A 318 3.20 -5.37 -23.61
N ARG A 319 2.55 -4.31 -24.10
CA ARG A 319 1.67 -3.48 -23.26
C ARG A 319 0.50 -4.28 -22.68
N GLU A 320 -0.12 -5.16 -23.47
CA GLU A 320 -1.27 -5.94 -23.03
C GLU A 320 -0.84 -7.02 -22.03
N VAL A 321 0.28 -7.70 -22.24
CA VAL A 321 0.79 -8.73 -21.31
C VAL A 321 1.21 -8.09 -19.99
N VAL A 322 1.96 -6.99 -19.98
CA VAL A 322 2.29 -6.25 -18.75
C VAL A 322 1.01 -5.79 -18.04
N ARG A 323 0.02 -5.31 -18.81
CA ARG A 323 -1.26 -4.90 -18.25
C ARG A 323 -2.04 -6.07 -17.62
N THR A 324 -1.93 -7.28 -18.14
CA THR A 324 -2.63 -8.46 -17.59
C THR A 324 -1.92 -9.07 -16.39
N ALA A 325 -0.61 -8.92 -16.29
CA ALA A 325 0.18 -9.32 -15.13
C ALA A 325 -0.22 -8.54 -13.85
N ILE A 326 -0.58 -7.25 -14.01
CA ILE A 326 -1.02 -6.41 -12.89
C ILE A 326 -2.51 -6.65 -12.59
N SER A 327 -2.86 -6.83 -11.33
CA SER A 327 -4.24 -7.07 -10.92
C SER A 327 -5.19 -5.92 -11.30
N PRO A 328 -6.48 -6.19 -11.61
CA PRO A 328 -7.46 -5.14 -11.89
C PRO A 328 -7.60 -4.13 -10.75
N ASN A 329 -7.45 -4.59 -9.52
CA ASN A 329 -7.48 -3.76 -8.31
C ASN A 329 -6.37 -2.70 -8.33
N GLU A 330 -5.11 -3.12 -8.51
CA GLU A 330 -3.97 -2.21 -8.53
C GLU A 330 -4.04 -1.20 -9.69
N ARG A 331 -4.51 -1.65 -10.86
CA ARG A 331 -4.69 -0.74 -12.02
C ARG A 331 -5.72 0.34 -11.74
N LEU A 332 -6.85 -0.01 -11.11
CA LEU A 332 -7.88 0.95 -10.75
C LEU A 332 -7.40 1.89 -9.63
N GLN A 333 -6.67 1.37 -8.64
CA GLN A 333 -6.04 2.21 -7.62
C GLN A 333 -5.07 3.21 -8.26
N GLY A 334 -4.15 2.75 -9.11
CA GLY A 334 -3.19 3.62 -9.79
C GLY A 334 -3.84 4.72 -10.63
N LEU A 335 -5.04 4.47 -11.19
CA LEU A 335 -5.78 5.44 -11.99
C LEU A 335 -6.54 6.45 -11.12
N PHE A 336 -7.28 5.98 -10.10
CA PHE A 336 -8.23 6.81 -9.37
C PHE A 336 -7.68 7.41 -8.07
N LEU A 337 -6.70 6.78 -7.42
CA LEU A 337 -6.15 7.26 -6.15
C LEU A 337 -5.57 8.69 -6.25
N PRO A 338 -4.78 9.05 -7.29
CA PRO A 338 -4.30 10.43 -7.42
C PRO A 338 -5.44 11.44 -7.61
N ALA A 339 -6.44 11.10 -8.43
CA ALA A 339 -7.59 11.98 -8.65
C ALA A 339 -8.44 12.14 -7.39
N ALA A 340 -8.65 11.08 -6.63
CA ALA A 340 -9.38 11.15 -5.36
C ALA A 340 -8.66 11.99 -4.32
N SER A 341 -7.37 11.73 -4.09
CA SER A 341 -6.60 12.41 -3.06
C SER A 341 -6.34 13.89 -3.37
N TYR A 342 -6.18 14.26 -4.66
CA TYR A 342 -5.80 15.62 -5.05
C TYR A 342 -6.92 16.47 -5.63
N VAL A 343 -8.03 15.85 -6.02
CA VAL A 343 -9.15 16.58 -6.66
C VAL A 343 -10.47 16.31 -5.94
N PHE A 344 -10.91 15.05 -5.83
CA PHE A 344 -12.28 14.77 -5.38
C PHE A 344 -12.48 15.06 -3.89
N VAL A 345 -11.59 14.59 -3.03
CA VAL A 345 -11.67 14.83 -1.58
C VAL A 345 -11.42 16.31 -1.23
N PRO A 346 -10.45 17.03 -1.81
CA PRO A 346 -10.34 18.48 -1.64
C PRO A 346 -11.53 19.28 -2.13
N LEU A 347 -12.16 18.91 -3.26
CA LEU A 347 -13.41 19.56 -3.71
C LEU A 347 -14.56 19.28 -2.75
N PHE A 348 -14.66 18.06 -2.23
CA PHE A 348 -15.62 17.72 -1.19
C PHE A 348 -15.43 18.57 0.07
N ALA A 349 -14.18 18.75 0.51
CA ALA A 349 -13.85 19.63 1.64
C ALA A 349 -14.26 21.07 1.36
N LEU A 350 -13.92 21.58 0.17
CA LEU A 350 -14.28 22.94 -0.23
C LEU A 350 -15.79 23.17 -0.29
N ALA A 351 -16.58 22.16 -0.68
CA ALA A 351 -18.04 22.24 -0.76
C ALA A 351 -18.73 22.11 0.59
N ASN A 352 -18.11 21.43 1.58
CA ASN A 352 -18.79 21.05 2.81
C ASN A 352 -18.24 21.67 4.09
N ALA A 353 -16.96 22.11 4.13
CA ALA A 353 -16.35 22.60 5.35
C ALA A 353 -16.72 24.06 5.70
N GLY A 354 -17.33 24.81 4.76
CA GLY A 354 -17.71 26.19 5.01
C GLY A 354 -18.76 26.33 6.10
N ILE A 355 -18.42 27.08 7.16
CA ILE A 355 -19.31 27.49 8.28
C ILE A 355 -19.03 28.94 8.65
N ARG A 356 -20.05 29.66 9.12
CA ARG A 356 -19.86 31.02 9.67
C ARG A 356 -19.27 30.92 11.08
N LEU A 357 -18.08 31.45 11.26
CA LEU A 357 -17.38 31.50 12.55
C LEU A 357 -17.50 32.93 13.12
N ASN A 358 -18.52 33.17 13.90
CA ASN A 358 -18.63 34.40 14.69
C ASN A 358 -18.56 34.09 16.19
N GLY A 359 -18.19 35.08 17.01
CA GLY A 359 -17.97 34.87 18.42
C GLY A 359 -19.20 34.35 19.19
N SER A 360 -20.40 34.82 18.82
CA SER A 360 -21.66 34.36 19.41
C SER A 360 -21.98 32.90 19.01
N PHE A 361 -21.74 32.51 17.76
CA PHE A 361 -21.91 31.12 17.33
C PHE A 361 -20.93 30.19 18.04
N LEU A 362 -19.64 30.55 18.13
CA LEU A 362 -18.63 29.74 18.79
C LEU A 362 -18.95 29.53 20.27
N ALA A 363 -19.29 30.62 21.01
CA ALA A 363 -19.66 30.55 22.41
C ALA A 363 -20.87 29.63 22.62
N HIS A 364 -21.88 29.71 21.75
CA HIS A 364 -23.07 28.87 21.86
C HIS A 364 -22.81 27.44 21.38
N ALA A 365 -22.13 27.23 20.27
CA ALA A 365 -21.92 25.91 19.68
C ALA A 365 -21.17 24.95 20.60
N TYR A 366 -20.14 25.42 21.32
CA TYR A 366 -19.43 24.58 22.31
C TYR A 366 -20.21 24.24 23.56
N THR A 367 -21.40 24.81 23.75
CA THR A 367 -22.33 24.42 24.82
C THR A 367 -23.46 23.51 24.34
N THR A 368 -23.59 23.29 23.02
CA THR A 368 -24.66 22.47 22.46
C THR A 368 -24.35 20.97 22.54
N PRO A 369 -25.37 20.15 22.78
CA PRO A 369 -25.20 18.70 22.87
C PRO A 369 -24.63 18.07 21.57
N VAL A 370 -24.93 18.66 20.38
CA VAL A 370 -24.45 18.16 19.09
C VAL A 370 -22.93 18.28 18.99
N THR A 371 -22.39 19.50 19.19
CA THR A 371 -20.95 19.75 19.12
C THR A 371 -20.19 18.96 20.16
N LEU A 372 -20.68 18.98 21.42
CA LEU A 372 -20.05 18.26 22.54
C LEU A 372 -20.11 16.74 22.35
N GLY A 373 -21.25 16.21 21.90
CA GLY A 373 -21.39 14.76 21.64
C GLY A 373 -20.42 14.26 20.56
N ILE A 374 -20.21 15.03 19.48
CA ILE A 374 -19.25 14.70 18.43
C ILE A 374 -17.82 14.83 18.95
N LEU A 375 -17.47 15.97 19.55
CA LEU A 375 -16.12 16.24 20.04
C LEU A 375 -15.66 15.21 21.07
N VAL A 376 -16.48 14.96 22.10
CA VAL A 376 -16.17 13.96 23.14
C VAL A 376 -16.18 12.55 22.57
N GLY A 377 -17.12 12.25 21.67
CA GLY A 377 -17.16 10.97 20.96
C GLY A 377 -15.84 10.67 20.24
N TYR A 378 -15.32 11.60 19.48
CA TYR A 378 -14.06 11.44 18.77
C TYR A 378 -12.84 11.45 19.67
N VAL A 379 -12.73 12.43 20.57
CA VAL A 379 -11.52 12.65 21.36
C VAL A 379 -11.37 11.65 22.50
N ALA A 380 -12.46 11.23 23.13
CA ALA A 380 -12.45 10.26 24.21
C ALA A 380 -13.03 8.91 23.81
N GLY A 381 -14.14 8.89 23.08
CA GLY A 381 -14.85 7.66 22.74
C GLY A 381 -14.02 6.73 21.83
N LYS A 382 -13.42 7.25 20.77
CA LYS A 382 -12.61 6.42 19.84
C LYS A 382 -11.39 5.78 20.51
N PRO A 383 -10.48 6.52 21.13
CA PRO A 383 -9.30 5.91 21.76
C PRO A 383 -9.65 4.97 22.90
N VAL A 384 -10.67 5.30 23.69
CA VAL A 384 -11.14 4.42 24.77
C VAL A 384 -11.77 3.15 24.20
N GLY A 385 -12.64 3.27 23.19
CA GLY A 385 -13.31 2.14 22.56
C GLY A 385 -12.32 1.16 21.91
N THR A 386 -11.39 1.67 21.10
CA THR A 386 -10.37 0.86 20.43
C THR A 386 -9.44 0.17 21.42
N THR A 387 -8.96 0.92 22.43
CA THR A 387 -8.02 0.39 23.43
C THR A 387 -8.70 -0.60 24.37
N ALA A 388 -9.92 -0.29 24.86
CA ALA A 388 -10.68 -1.18 25.72
C ALA A 388 -11.03 -2.49 25.03
N ALA A 389 -11.47 -2.43 23.76
CA ALA A 389 -11.76 -3.64 23.00
C ALA A 389 -10.50 -4.51 22.82
N ALA A 390 -9.37 -3.90 22.47
CA ALA A 390 -8.11 -4.62 22.35
C ALA A 390 -7.71 -5.27 23.69
N LEU A 391 -7.90 -4.58 24.83
CA LEU A 391 -7.64 -5.12 26.16
C LEU A 391 -8.59 -6.27 26.51
N VAL A 392 -9.88 -6.13 26.23
CA VAL A 392 -10.89 -7.17 26.48
C VAL A 392 -10.58 -8.42 25.66
N VAL A 393 -10.34 -8.26 24.36
CA VAL A 393 -9.98 -9.38 23.46
C VAL A 393 -8.73 -10.09 23.97
N THR A 394 -7.68 -9.34 24.32
CA THR A 394 -6.45 -9.91 24.85
C THR A 394 -6.67 -10.70 26.14
N LYS A 395 -7.49 -10.17 27.07
CA LYS A 395 -7.82 -10.85 28.34
C LYS A 395 -8.68 -12.11 28.13
N VAL A 396 -9.73 -12.00 27.30
CA VAL A 396 -10.67 -13.12 27.03
C VAL A 396 -9.95 -14.26 26.32
N THR A 397 -9.05 -13.95 25.40
CA THR A 397 -8.24 -14.97 24.70
C THR A 397 -7.02 -15.43 25.48
N LYS A 398 -6.90 -15.03 26.76
CA LYS A 398 -5.75 -15.36 27.63
C LYS A 398 -4.39 -15.04 26.96
N GLY A 399 -4.32 -13.93 26.26
CA GLY A 399 -3.13 -13.46 25.58
C GLY A 399 -2.82 -14.14 24.22
N ARG A 400 -3.72 -14.97 23.69
CA ARG A 400 -3.54 -15.57 22.35
C ARG A 400 -3.69 -14.54 21.23
N LEU A 401 -4.59 -13.59 21.40
CA LEU A 401 -4.76 -12.46 20.48
C LEU A 401 -4.32 -11.19 21.20
N LYS A 402 -3.18 -10.65 20.80
CA LYS A 402 -2.64 -9.38 21.30
C LYS A 402 -2.47 -8.41 20.14
N PRO A 403 -2.45 -7.09 20.39
CA PRO A 403 -2.18 -6.12 19.34
C PRO A 403 -0.76 -6.32 18.78
N PRO A 404 -0.57 -6.12 17.47
CA PRO A 404 0.75 -6.25 16.83
C PRO A 404 1.72 -5.12 17.20
N VAL A 405 1.27 -4.19 18.03
CA VAL A 405 1.99 -3.01 18.52
C VAL A 405 1.85 -2.88 20.02
N GLY A 406 2.69 -2.06 20.66
CA GLY A 406 2.60 -1.80 22.10
C GLY A 406 1.35 -1.02 22.49
N TRP A 407 0.95 -1.11 23.77
CA TRP A 407 -0.27 -0.47 24.29
C TRP A 407 -0.27 1.06 24.14
N GLY A 408 0.90 1.70 24.21
CA GLY A 408 1.04 3.13 23.93
C GLY A 408 0.74 3.47 22.48
N SER A 409 1.16 2.60 21.56
CA SER A 409 0.85 2.73 20.13
C SER A 409 -0.63 2.47 19.84
N VAL A 410 -1.27 1.50 20.52
CA VAL A 410 -2.72 1.27 20.39
C VAL A 410 -3.50 2.51 20.81
N ALA A 411 -3.15 3.12 21.96
CA ALA A 411 -3.79 4.34 22.44
C ALA A 411 -3.54 5.54 21.50
N GLY A 412 -2.29 5.69 21.00
CA GLY A 412 -1.94 6.73 20.05
C GLY A 412 -2.65 6.56 18.70
N ALA A 413 -2.77 5.32 18.18
CA ALA A 413 -3.54 5.02 16.99
C ALA A 413 -5.04 5.29 17.19
N GLY A 414 -5.59 4.95 18.37
CA GLY A 414 -6.97 5.26 18.72
C GLY A 414 -7.26 6.76 18.79
N LEU A 415 -6.29 7.58 19.26
CA LEU A 415 -6.37 9.04 19.23
C LEU A 415 -6.30 9.57 17.78
N ALA A 416 -5.38 9.06 16.97
CA ALA A 416 -5.31 9.41 15.54
C ALA A 416 -6.61 9.06 14.81
N ALA A 417 -7.23 7.92 15.14
CA ALA A 417 -8.56 7.55 14.63
C ALA A 417 -9.69 8.49 15.09
N GLY A 418 -9.47 9.32 16.09
CA GLY A 418 -10.40 10.38 16.53
C GLY A 418 -10.52 11.58 15.57
N THR A 419 -9.92 11.52 14.39
CA THR A 419 -10.03 12.54 13.34
C THR A 419 -11.11 12.15 12.33
N GLY A 420 -12.33 12.66 12.47
CA GLY A 420 -13.40 12.48 11.50
C GLY A 420 -13.38 13.63 10.47
N PHE A 421 -13.80 13.38 9.22
CA PHE A 421 -14.00 14.44 8.21
C PHE A 421 -14.94 14.02 7.09
N THR A 422 -14.46 13.28 6.08
CA THR A 422 -15.18 13.00 4.82
C THR A 422 -16.53 12.34 5.06
N VAL A 423 -16.54 11.16 5.64
CA VAL A 423 -17.77 10.39 5.92
C VAL A 423 -18.62 11.10 6.99
N SER A 424 -17.98 11.72 7.99
CA SER A 424 -18.69 12.46 9.04
C SER A 424 -19.45 13.66 8.50
N PHE A 425 -18.87 14.42 7.56
CA PHE A 425 -19.56 15.52 6.90
C PHE A 425 -20.69 15.04 6.00
N LEU A 426 -20.48 13.92 5.30
CA LEU A 426 -21.53 13.32 4.49
C LEU A 426 -22.72 12.90 5.35
N ILE A 427 -22.48 12.19 6.46
CA ILE A 427 -23.53 11.80 7.41
C ILE A 427 -24.19 13.02 8.04
N ALA A 428 -23.41 14.06 8.42
CA ALA A 428 -23.96 15.29 8.95
C ALA A 428 -24.91 15.99 7.95
N ALA A 429 -24.54 16.03 6.67
CA ALA A 429 -25.38 16.57 5.61
C ALA A 429 -26.69 15.78 5.42
N LEU A 430 -26.63 14.44 5.50
CA LEU A 430 -27.79 13.56 5.44
C LEU A 430 -28.69 13.68 6.68
N ALA A 431 -28.10 13.73 7.89
CA ALA A 431 -28.84 13.77 9.14
C ALA A 431 -29.47 15.13 9.45
N PHE A 432 -28.77 16.21 9.06
CA PHE A 432 -29.11 17.59 9.44
C PHE A 432 -29.40 18.50 8.22
N GLY A 433 -29.59 17.94 7.01
CA GLY A 433 -29.76 18.74 5.79
C GLY A 433 -30.89 19.80 5.88
N ASN A 434 -31.97 19.49 6.59
CA ASN A 434 -33.08 20.39 6.84
C ASN A 434 -32.95 21.22 8.15
N ARG A 435 -31.80 21.16 8.83
CA ARG A 435 -31.52 21.82 10.11
C ARG A 435 -30.16 22.52 10.08
N PRO A 436 -30.09 23.70 9.48
CA PRO A 436 -28.81 24.36 9.22
C PRO A 436 -28.01 24.72 10.48
N ALA A 437 -28.67 24.96 11.60
CA ALA A 437 -27.99 25.25 12.87
C ALA A 437 -27.27 24.01 13.42
N GLU A 438 -27.96 22.85 13.47
CA GLU A 438 -27.37 21.59 13.92
C GLU A 438 -26.29 21.10 12.94
N LEU A 439 -26.48 21.33 11.64
CA LEU A 439 -25.45 21.01 10.64
C LEU A 439 -24.16 21.82 10.88
N ALA A 440 -24.27 23.12 11.16
CA ALA A 440 -23.12 23.97 11.46
C ALA A 440 -22.43 23.55 12.76
N GLN A 441 -23.21 23.19 13.81
CA GLN A 441 -22.71 22.65 15.08
C GLN A 441 -21.98 21.30 14.88
N ALA A 442 -22.54 20.41 14.09
CA ALA A 442 -21.93 19.11 13.75
C ALA A 442 -20.60 19.30 13.01
N LYS A 443 -20.58 20.16 11.99
CA LYS A 443 -19.35 20.49 11.25
C LYS A 443 -18.27 21.07 12.17
N LEU A 444 -18.65 21.99 13.10
CA LEU A 444 -17.70 22.54 14.07
C LEU A 444 -17.15 21.46 15.00
N GLY A 445 -18.00 20.56 15.50
CA GLY A 445 -17.59 19.45 16.34
C GLY A 445 -16.56 18.53 15.66
N VAL A 446 -16.80 18.20 14.38
CA VAL A 446 -15.89 17.40 13.56
C VAL A 446 -14.57 18.13 13.31
N LEU A 447 -14.60 19.42 12.90
CA LEU A 447 -13.36 20.21 12.67
C LEU A 447 -12.54 20.36 13.95
N SER A 448 -13.20 20.60 15.07
CA SER A 448 -12.54 20.68 16.38
C SER A 448 -11.90 19.36 16.79
N SER A 449 -12.55 18.23 16.48
CA SER A 449 -12.00 16.89 16.80
C SER A 449 -10.69 16.64 16.05
N ILE A 450 -10.56 17.08 14.79
CA ILE A 450 -9.31 16.94 14.02
C ILE A 450 -8.16 17.63 14.75
N VAL A 451 -8.35 18.87 15.16
CA VAL A 451 -7.31 19.65 15.84
C VAL A 451 -6.94 19.02 17.18
N VAL A 452 -7.94 18.71 18.00
CA VAL A 452 -7.72 18.19 19.36
C VAL A 452 -7.14 16.78 19.31
N ALA A 453 -7.67 15.88 18.47
CA ALA A 453 -7.17 14.51 18.35
C ALA A 453 -5.74 14.47 17.78
N SER A 454 -5.42 15.32 16.79
CA SER A 454 -4.05 15.43 16.25
C SER A 454 -3.06 15.94 17.31
N ALA A 455 -3.45 16.96 18.07
CA ALA A 455 -2.63 17.49 19.17
C ALA A 455 -2.38 16.44 20.27
N LEU A 456 -3.43 15.68 20.65
CA LEU A 456 -3.32 14.62 21.64
C LEU A 456 -2.49 13.43 21.12
N THR A 457 -2.62 13.08 19.85
CA THR A 457 -1.77 12.07 19.20
C THR A 457 -0.31 12.47 19.29
N TRP A 458 0.01 13.70 18.88
CA TRP A 458 1.36 14.25 18.97
C TRP A 458 1.88 14.23 20.41
N ALA A 459 1.09 14.72 21.39
CA ALA A 459 1.45 14.75 22.79
C ALA A 459 1.71 13.33 23.35
N THR A 460 0.87 12.35 22.98
CA THR A 460 1.01 10.96 23.42
C THR A 460 2.35 10.37 22.95
N PHE A 461 2.70 10.49 21.68
CA PHE A 461 3.98 9.97 21.18
C PHE A 461 5.18 10.75 21.71
N LYS A 462 5.04 12.06 21.97
CA LYS A 462 6.08 12.84 22.66
C LYS A 462 6.29 12.36 24.10
N LEU A 463 5.21 12.12 24.86
CA LEU A 463 5.28 11.57 26.22
C LEU A 463 5.90 10.16 26.23
N ILE A 464 5.55 9.30 25.28
CA ILE A 464 6.18 7.98 25.11
C ILE A 464 7.70 8.15 24.85
N GLY A 465 8.09 9.15 24.05
CA GLY A 465 9.50 9.46 23.77
C GLY A 465 10.32 9.84 25.01
N LEU A 466 9.69 10.40 26.03
CA LEU A 466 10.32 10.78 27.31
C LEU A 466 10.51 9.59 28.27
N LEU A 467 9.88 8.43 27.98
CA LEU A 467 10.01 7.25 28.84
C LEU A 467 11.44 6.67 28.77
N PRO A 468 11.92 6.00 29.84
CA PRO A 468 13.15 5.20 29.80
C PRO A 468 13.11 4.19 28.64
N ALA A 469 14.27 3.87 28.05
CA ALA A 469 14.36 3.09 26.81
C ALA A 469 13.53 1.80 26.82
N ARG A 470 13.60 0.99 27.88
CA ARG A 470 12.80 -0.26 28.00
C ARG A 470 11.28 0.00 28.04
N ALA A 471 10.84 1.02 28.80
CA ALA A 471 9.42 1.37 28.89
C ALA A 471 8.90 1.93 27.56
N ARG A 472 9.70 2.76 26.88
CA ARG A 472 9.41 3.30 25.55
C ARG A 472 9.23 2.19 24.52
N LEU A 473 10.18 1.24 24.48
CA LEU A 473 10.10 0.10 23.56
C LEU A 473 8.87 -0.76 23.80
N ARG A 474 8.55 -1.07 25.07
CA ARG A 474 7.29 -1.78 25.42
C ARG A 474 6.05 -1.02 25.01
N ALA A 475 6.04 0.30 25.19
CA ALA A 475 4.90 1.14 24.82
C ALA A 475 4.69 1.20 23.30
N LEU A 476 5.77 1.19 22.49
CA LEU A 476 5.73 1.29 21.04
C LEU A 476 5.54 -0.07 20.36
N PHE A 477 6.33 -1.08 20.73
CA PHE A 477 6.42 -2.35 20.01
C PHE A 477 5.68 -3.52 20.68
N GLY A 478 5.39 -3.43 21.99
CA GLY A 478 4.80 -4.55 22.75
C GLY A 478 5.82 -5.64 23.06
N THR A 479 5.33 -6.83 23.46
CA THR A 479 6.14 -7.97 23.93
C THR A 479 6.07 -9.19 23.01
N GLU A 480 5.59 -9.07 21.77
CA GLU A 480 5.35 -10.26 20.93
C GLU A 480 6.34 -10.48 19.79
N ALA A 481 6.82 -11.75 19.75
CA ALA A 481 7.10 -12.46 18.53
C ALA A 481 5.74 -12.80 17.87
N GLY A 482 5.26 -11.97 16.94
CA GLY A 482 3.97 -12.18 16.29
C GLY A 482 4.05 -13.24 15.20
N ILE A 483 2.89 -13.69 14.72
CA ILE A 483 2.67 -14.60 13.60
C ILE A 483 3.60 -14.23 12.43
N THR A 484 4.36 -15.21 11.95
CA THR A 484 5.34 -15.05 10.88
C THR A 484 4.66 -14.97 9.51
N ASP A 485 5.20 -14.15 8.60
CA ASP A 485 4.81 -14.14 7.18
C ASP A 485 5.55 -15.25 6.43
N LEU A 486 6.69 -15.69 6.98
CA LEU A 486 7.50 -16.79 6.48
C LEU A 486 6.77 -18.11 6.80
N VAL A 487 6.20 -18.76 5.79
CA VAL A 487 5.43 -20.01 5.92
C VAL A 487 6.35 -21.18 6.25
N VAL A 488 7.50 -21.24 5.57
CA VAL A 488 8.53 -22.25 5.81
C VAL A 488 9.54 -21.69 6.81
N PRO A 489 9.50 -22.17 8.08
CA PRO A 489 10.40 -21.67 9.11
C PRO A 489 11.86 -21.97 8.79
N VAL A 490 12.77 -21.19 9.39
CA VAL A 490 14.21 -21.45 9.26
C VAL A 490 14.57 -22.77 9.97
N ASP A 491 15.18 -23.66 9.22
CA ASP A 491 15.69 -24.94 9.69
C ASP A 491 17.23 -24.97 9.60
N PRO A 492 17.95 -25.01 10.74
CA PRO A 492 19.42 -25.05 10.73
C PRO A 492 20.05 -26.27 10.06
N ALA A 493 19.26 -27.32 9.81
CA ALA A 493 19.72 -28.51 9.10
C ALA A 493 19.63 -28.37 7.57
N ARG A 494 18.78 -27.45 7.11
CA ARG A 494 18.49 -27.21 5.70
C ARG A 494 19.08 -25.89 5.20
N ASP A 495 18.84 -24.82 5.95
CA ASP A 495 19.12 -23.46 5.51
C ASP A 495 20.60 -23.08 5.67
N HIS A 496 21.14 -22.31 4.73
CA HIS A 496 22.46 -21.72 4.85
C HIS A 496 22.43 -20.55 5.83
N ILE A 497 23.14 -20.73 6.96
CA ILE A 497 23.12 -19.77 8.06
C ILE A 497 24.50 -19.15 8.26
N ARG A 498 24.56 -17.80 8.24
CA ARG A 498 25.72 -17.01 8.69
C ARG A 498 25.38 -16.33 10.01
N GLY A 499 26.28 -16.44 10.98
CA GLY A 499 26.07 -15.96 12.35
C GLY A 499 25.62 -17.06 13.33
N PRO A 500 25.01 -16.70 14.48
CA PRO A 500 24.69 -17.67 15.53
C PRO A 500 23.59 -18.63 15.11
N LYS A 501 23.89 -19.95 15.15
CA LYS A 501 22.91 -21.03 14.84
C LYS A 501 21.89 -21.20 15.96
N LYS A 502 22.20 -20.84 17.21
CA LYS A 502 21.33 -20.86 18.40
C LYS A 502 21.29 -19.48 19.03
N ASP A 503 20.22 -19.19 19.74
CA ASP A 503 20.06 -17.96 20.56
C ASP A 503 20.21 -16.62 19.79
N ALA A 504 19.94 -16.62 18.48
CA ALA A 504 19.91 -15.40 17.69
C ALA A 504 18.72 -14.52 18.12
N LEU A 505 18.99 -13.25 18.46
CA LEU A 505 17.96 -12.28 18.79
C LEU A 505 17.16 -11.84 17.57
N VAL A 506 17.85 -11.75 16.42
CA VAL A 506 17.23 -11.39 15.15
C VAL A 506 17.64 -12.40 14.08
N THR A 507 16.67 -12.83 13.28
CA THR A 507 16.89 -13.63 12.08
C THR A 507 16.48 -12.82 10.86
N LEU A 508 17.42 -12.61 9.95
CA LEU A 508 17.22 -11.99 8.65
C LEU A 508 17.27 -13.09 7.59
N VAL A 509 16.14 -13.35 6.91
CA VAL A 509 16.06 -14.28 5.78
C VAL A 509 15.99 -13.47 4.50
N GLU A 510 16.84 -13.77 3.54
CA GLU A 510 16.83 -13.21 2.20
C GLU A 510 16.49 -14.30 1.18
N TYR A 511 15.52 -14.03 0.31
CA TYR A 511 15.37 -14.72 -0.97
C TYR A 511 16.15 -13.91 -2.01
N GLY A 512 17.25 -14.49 -2.49
CA GLY A 512 18.23 -13.80 -3.32
C GLY A 512 18.54 -14.54 -4.63
N ASP A 513 19.13 -13.77 -5.55
CA ASP A 513 19.56 -14.22 -6.88
C ASP A 513 20.95 -13.62 -7.15
N PHE A 514 21.92 -14.46 -7.46
CA PHE A 514 23.32 -14.04 -7.65
C PHE A 514 23.55 -13.16 -8.87
N GLU A 515 22.67 -13.20 -9.87
CA GLU A 515 22.76 -12.34 -11.05
C GLU A 515 21.88 -11.07 -10.92
N CYS A 516 21.08 -10.94 -9.84
CA CYS A 516 20.22 -9.80 -9.62
C CYS A 516 20.99 -8.55 -9.16
N PRO A 517 20.96 -7.44 -9.93
CA PRO A 517 21.67 -6.22 -9.56
C PRO A 517 21.20 -5.61 -8.23
N TYR A 518 19.92 -5.82 -7.87
CA TYR A 518 19.36 -5.31 -6.61
C TYR A 518 19.84 -6.12 -5.40
N CYS A 519 20.10 -7.44 -5.56
CA CYS A 519 20.73 -8.26 -4.51
C CYS A 519 22.17 -7.77 -4.28
N GLY A 520 22.95 -7.54 -5.36
CA GLY A 520 24.28 -6.97 -5.23
C GLY A 520 24.30 -5.57 -4.60
N GLN A 521 23.26 -4.74 -4.82
CA GLN A 521 23.15 -3.44 -4.14
C GLN A 521 22.79 -3.57 -2.65
N ALA A 522 22.06 -4.61 -2.26
CA ALA A 522 21.70 -4.87 -0.87
C ALA A 522 22.81 -5.55 -0.06
N GLU A 523 23.69 -6.30 -0.70
CA GLU A 523 24.74 -7.10 -0.07
C GLU A 523 25.67 -6.30 0.86
N PRO A 524 26.18 -5.09 0.50
CA PRO A 524 26.98 -4.28 1.42
C PRO A 524 26.24 -3.93 2.71
N ALA A 525 24.93 -3.67 2.62
CA ALA A 525 24.10 -3.38 3.79
C ALA A 525 23.94 -4.61 4.69
N VAL A 526 23.77 -5.79 4.12
CA VAL A 526 23.69 -7.07 4.84
C VAL A 526 25.03 -7.37 5.53
N ARG A 527 26.16 -7.21 4.84
CA ARG A 527 27.50 -7.43 5.42
C ARG A 527 27.78 -6.47 6.58
N GLU A 528 27.40 -5.20 6.46
CA GLU A 528 27.55 -4.22 7.53
C GLU A 528 26.69 -4.56 8.74
N LEU A 529 25.42 -4.95 8.53
CA LEU A 529 24.52 -5.40 9.59
C LEU A 529 25.09 -6.60 10.36
N LEU A 530 25.65 -7.58 9.65
CA LEU A 530 26.29 -8.75 10.27
C LEU A 530 27.52 -8.36 11.08
N SER A 531 28.32 -7.40 10.62
CA SER A 531 29.51 -6.92 11.33
C SER A 531 29.17 -6.13 12.60
N GLU A 532 28.08 -5.35 12.59
CA GLU A 532 27.65 -4.53 13.72
C GLU A 532 26.86 -5.32 14.79
N HIS A 533 26.20 -6.39 14.39
CA HIS A 533 25.25 -7.12 15.24
C HIS A 533 25.63 -8.62 15.36
N GLY A 534 26.52 -8.95 16.27
CA GLY A 534 26.96 -10.34 16.50
C GLY A 534 25.85 -11.33 16.87
N GLU A 535 24.68 -10.85 17.30
CA GLU A 535 23.47 -11.63 17.58
C GLU A 535 22.52 -11.77 16.39
N LEU A 536 22.87 -11.23 15.20
CA LEU A 536 22.11 -11.35 13.98
C LEU A 536 22.42 -12.69 13.29
N ARG A 537 21.41 -13.45 12.98
CA ARG A 537 21.46 -14.63 12.14
C ARG A 537 20.96 -14.28 10.74
N PHE A 538 21.80 -14.48 9.76
CA PHE A 538 21.46 -14.31 8.35
C PHE A 538 21.21 -15.67 7.69
N VAL A 539 20.18 -15.77 6.89
CA VAL A 539 19.78 -16.95 6.14
C VAL A 539 19.59 -16.55 4.68
N PHE A 540 20.29 -17.22 3.79
CA PHE A 540 20.13 -17.04 2.36
C PHE A 540 19.33 -18.20 1.78
N ARG A 541 18.30 -17.90 0.95
CA ARG A 541 17.50 -18.84 0.18
C ARG A 541 17.54 -18.48 -1.28
N HIS A 542 17.72 -19.46 -2.13
CA HIS A 542 17.80 -19.27 -3.57
C HIS A 542 16.45 -18.93 -4.19
N LEU A 543 16.43 -17.90 -5.04
CA LEU A 543 15.31 -17.58 -5.93
C LEU A 543 15.85 -17.08 -7.28
N PRO A 544 16.41 -17.98 -8.11
CA PRO A 544 16.94 -17.59 -9.43
C PRO A 544 15.79 -17.18 -10.37
N LEU A 545 15.84 -15.95 -10.89
CA LEU A 545 14.87 -15.41 -11.82
C LEU A 545 15.32 -15.67 -13.26
N THR A 546 15.26 -16.92 -13.71
CA THR A 546 15.83 -17.39 -14.97
C THR A 546 15.23 -16.75 -16.23
N ASP A 547 14.08 -16.12 -16.11
CA ASP A 547 13.43 -15.35 -17.18
C ASP A 547 14.12 -14.01 -17.47
N VAL A 548 14.80 -13.42 -16.49
CA VAL A 548 15.56 -12.16 -16.61
C VAL A 548 17.06 -12.35 -16.44
N HIS A 549 17.50 -13.36 -15.70
CA HIS A 549 18.87 -13.65 -15.33
C HIS A 549 19.28 -15.03 -15.85
N PRO A 550 19.93 -15.11 -17.01
CA PRO A 550 20.19 -16.40 -17.68
C PRO A 550 21.18 -17.31 -16.94
N HIS A 551 22.07 -16.76 -16.12
CA HIS A 551 23.07 -17.54 -15.36
C HIS A 551 22.66 -17.80 -13.91
N ALA A 552 21.57 -17.21 -13.43
CA ALA A 552 21.15 -17.26 -12.02
C ALA A 552 20.98 -18.69 -11.49
N GLN A 553 20.37 -19.59 -12.30
CA GLN A 553 20.19 -20.99 -11.89
C GLN A 553 21.55 -21.69 -11.73
N MET A 554 22.45 -21.52 -12.66
CA MET A 554 23.77 -22.14 -12.62
C MET A 554 24.62 -21.58 -11.48
N ALA A 555 24.52 -20.28 -11.21
CA ALA A 555 25.20 -19.65 -10.07
C ALA A 555 24.66 -20.18 -8.72
N ALA A 556 23.35 -20.35 -8.58
CA ALA A 556 22.72 -20.97 -7.42
C ALA A 556 23.19 -22.41 -7.20
N GLU A 557 23.24 -23.20 -8.26
CA GLU A 557 23.74 -24.57 -8.24
C GLU A 557 25.25 -24.65 -7.91
N ALA A 558 26.03 -23.65 -8.37
CA ALA A 558 27.45 -23.56 -8.01
C ALA A 558 27.66 -23.28 -6.50
N ALA A 559 26.81 -22.44 -5.90
CA ALA A 559 26.83 -22.23 -4.47
C ALA A 559 26.50 -23.54 -3.69
N GLU A 560 25.54 -24.32 -4.17
CA GLU A 560 25.20 -25.63 -3.60
C GLU A 560 26.31 -26.70 -3.82
N ALA A 561 26.97 -26.66 -4.97
CA ALA A 561 28.13 -27.53 -5.21
C ALA A 561 29.29 -27.19 -4.24
N ALA A 562 29.53 -25.91 -3.97
CA ALA A 562 30.49 -25.47 -2.95
C ALA A 562 30.03 -25.84 -1.53
N ALA A 563 28.73 -25.79 -1.25
CA ALA A 563 28.14 -26.24 0.03
C ALA A 563 28.46 -27.72 0.33
N SER A 564 28.52 -28.58 -0.69
CA SER A 564 28.92 -29.97 -0.55
C SER A 564 30.37 -30.18 -0.05
N GLN A 565 31.13 -29.08 -0.02
CA GLN A 565 32.53 -29.00 0.46
C GLN A 565 32.70 -27.97 1.58
N ASP A 566 31.60 -27.62 2.29
CA ASP A 566 31.54 -26.68 3.42
C ASP A 566 31.97 -25.23 3.06
N LYS A 567 31.85 -24.82 1.79
CA LYS A 567 32.28 -23.53 1.24
C LYS A 567 31.15 -22.69 0.64
N PHE A 568 29.93 -22.87 1.15
CA PHE A 568 28.76 -22.12 0.65
C PHE A 568 28.98 -20.61 0.70
N TRP A 569 29.39 -20.11 1.87
CA TRP A 569 29.46 -18.68 2.09
C TRP A 569 30.61 -18.00 1.34
N GLU A 570 31.73 -18.68 1.18
CA GLU A 570 32.84 -18.18 0.38
C GLU A 570 32.44 -18.10 -1.10
N MET A 571 31.72 -19.08 -1.62
CA MET A 571 31.19 -19.06 -2.97
C MET A 571 30.09 -17.99 -3.11
N HIS A 572 29.17 -17.89 -2.13
CA HIS A 572 28.15 -16.83 -2.09
C HIS A 572 28.77 -15.44 -2.23
N ASP A 573 29.80 -15.16 -1.43
CA ASP A 573 30.46 -13.85 -1.45
C ASP A 573 31.17 -13.60 -2.79
N ALA A 574 31.84 -14.62 -3.36
CA ALA A 574 32.47 -14.51 -4.68
C ALA A 574 31.45 -14.26 -5.80
N LEU A 575 30.31 -14.92 -5.79
CA LEU A 575 29.24 -14.72 -6.78
C LEU A 575 28.60 -13.35 -6.68
N MET A 576 28.35 -12.85 -5.44
CA MET A 576 27.80 -11.50 -5.23
C MET A 576 28.78 -10.39 -5.63
N ASP A 577 30.06 -10.61 -5.41
CA ASP A 577 31.11 -9.64 -5.78
C ASP A 577 31.37 -9.62 -7.31
N HIS A 578 31.01 -10.68 -8.05
CA HIS A 578 31.27 -10.86 -9.49
C HIS A 578 30.00 -11.17 -10.30
N GLN A 579 28.92 -10.46 -10.06
CA GLN A 579 27.62 -10.68 -10.71
C GLN A 579 27.65 -10.62 -12.25
N GLY A 580 28.66 -10.00 -12.84
CA GLY A 580 28.84 -9.92 -14.30
C GLY A 580 29.50 -11.14 -14.93
N ASP A 581 30.19 -11.98 -14.14
CA ASP A 581 31.05 -13.06 -14.60
C ASP A 581 30.60 -14.39 -13.99
N LEU A 582 29.46 -14.91 -14.47
CA LEU A 582 28.77 -16.10 -13.94
C LEU A 582 28.68 -17.23 -14.96
N THR A 583 29.60 -17.25 -15.95
CA THR A 583 29.65 -18.35 -16.92
C THR A 583 30.21 -19.62 -16.25
N PHE A 584 29.94 -20.79 -16.82
CA PHE A 584 30.46 -22.06 -16.31
C PHE A 584 31.98 -22.04 -16.06
N ARG A 585 32.71 -21.34 -16.94
CA ARG A 585 34.17 -21.20 -16.82
C ARG A 585 34.55 -20.32 -15.61
N ASP A 586 33.82 -19.24 -15.38
CA ASP A 586 34.08 -18.33 -14.27
C ASP A 586 33.80 -19.04 -12.93
N LEU A 587 32.72 -19.82 -12.86
CA LEU A 587 32.36 -20.61 -11.68
C LEU A 587 33.43 -21.65 -11.33
N LEU A 588 34.03 -22.32 -12.33
CA LEU A 588 35.19 -23.20 -12.11
C LEU A 588 36.42 -22.43 -11.63
N GLY A 589 36.62 -21.19 -12.11
CA GLY A 589 37.67 -20.30 -11.63
C GLY A 589 37.51 -19.98 -10.14
N TYR A 590 36.29 -19.58 -9.74
CA TYR A 590 36.01 -19.32 -8.31
C TYR A 590 36.18 -20.54 -7.43
N ALA A 591 35.77 -21.73 -7.92
CA ALA A 591 35.98 -22.97 -7.18
C ALA A 591 37.46 -23.26 -6.95
N HIS A 592 38.31 -23.02 -7.97
CA HIS A 592 39.76 -23.16 -7.84
C HIS A 592 40.34 -22.15 -6.85
N ASP A 593 39.97 -20.86 -6.96
CA ASP A 593 40.47 -19.79 -6.11
C ASP A 593 40.09 -19.96 -4.63
N LEU A 594 38.91 -20.56 -4.39
CA LEU A 594 38.43 -20.93 -3.06
C LEU A 594 39.06 -22.24 -2.50
N GLY A 595 39.91 -22.91 -3.32
CA GLY A 595 40.59 -24.15 -2.92
C GLY A 595 39.65 -25.36 -2.81
N LEU A 596 38.56 -25.39 -3.58
CA LEU A 596 37.68 -26.53 -3.69
C LEU A 596 38.30 -27.66 -4.53
N ASP A 597 37.86 -28.89 -4.30
CA ASP A 597 38.12 -29.98 -5.24
C ASP A 597 37.37 -29.69 -6.54
N ALA A 598 38.12 -29.20 -7.54
CA ALA A 598 37.55 -28.77 -8.82
C ALA A 598 36.88 -29.94 -9.56
N GLY A 599 37.39 -31.17 -9.43
CA GLY A 599 36.81 -32.35 -10.08
C GLY A 599 35.45 -32.71 -9.46
N LYS A 600 35.33 -32.67 -8.13
CA LYS A 600 34.08 -32.88 -7.42
C LYS A 600 33.09 -31.76 -7.70
N PHE A 601 33.54 -30.49 -7.67
CA PHE A 601 32.70 -29.33 -7.94
C PHE A 601 32.09 -29.37 -9.36
N GLU A 602 32.93 -29.68 -10.38
CA GLU A 602 32.49 -29.82 -11.76
C GLU A 602 31.51 -30.97 -11.92
N ALA A 603 31.75 -32.09 -11.25
CA ALA A 603 30.86 -33.26 -11.28
C ALA A 603 29.51 -32.93 -10.65
N ASP A 604 29.49 -32.28 -9.47
CA ASP A 604 28.26 -31.88 -8.77
C ASP A 604 27.47 -30.86 -9.60
N LEU A 605 28.13 -29.90 -10.25
CA LEU A 605 27.50 -28.88 -11.09
C LEU A 605 26.94 -29.46 -12.39
N ARG A 606 27.62 -30.47 -13.01
CA ARG A 606 27.13 -31.15 -14.21
C ARG A 606 26.03 -32.18 -13.95
N ALA A 607 26.02 -32.78 -12.76
CA ALA A 607 25.02 -33.79 -12.40
C ALA A 607 23.63 -33.22 -12.14
N HIS A 608 23.52 -31.92 -11.87
CA HIS A 608 22.28 -31.15 -11.64
C HIS A 608 21.34 -31.70 -10.53
N GLU A 609 21.22 -33.02 -10.35
CA GLU A 609 20.15 -33.64 -9.56
C GLU A 609 20.08 -33.14 -8.11
N ARG A 610 21.22 -33.02 -7.43
CA ARG A 610 21.25 -32.64 -6.02
C ARG A 610 21.22 -31.11 -5.85
N THR A 611 22.01 -30.39 -6.61
CA THR A 611 22.13 -28.92 -6.55
C THR A 611 20.85 -28.25 -7.02
N ALA A 612 20.28 -28.69 -8.12
CA ALA A 612 19.01 -28.22 -8.63
C ALA A 612 17.82 -28.54 -7.69
N ALA A 613 17.82 -29.73 -7.07
CA ALA A 613 16.78 -30.09 -6.10
C ALA A 613 16.77 -29.14 -4.89
N ARG A 614 17.96 -28.79 -4.37
CA ARG A 614 18.05 -27.83 -3.24
C ARG A 614 17.60 -26.44 -3.62
N VAL A 615 17.97 -25.93 -4.79
CA VAL A 615 17.51 -24.64 -5.33
C VAL A 615 15.99 -24.67 -5.55
N ALA A 616 15.45 -25.79 -6.04
CA ALA A 616 14.01 -25.95 -6.25
C ALA A 616 13.21 -25.91 -4.93
N GLU A 617 13.72 -26.51 -3.84
CA GLU A 617 13.11 -26.43 -2.52
C GLU A 617 12.99 -24.99 -2.01
N ASP A 618 14.02 -24.17 -2.22
CA ASP A 618 13.97 -22.75 -1.83
C ASP A 618 13.01 -21.96 -2.72
N THR A 619 12.98 -22.26 -4.02
CA THR A 619 12.03 -21.66 -4.95
C THR A 619 10.58 -22.00 -4.58
N GLU A 620 10.30 -23.28 -4.22
CA GLU A 620 8.98 -23.70 -3.73
C GLU A 620 8.62 -22.97 -2.42
N SER A 621 9.58 -22.80 -1.51
CA SER A 621 9.36 -22.05 -0.29
C SER A 621 9.05 -20.58 -0.57
N ALA A 622 9.68 -19.97 -1.58
CA ALA A 622 9.39 -18.61 -2.04
C ALA A 622 7.96 -18.48 -2.57
N ASP A 623 7.48 -19.46 -3.33
CA ASP A 623 6.10 -19.49 -3.84
C ASP A 623 5.08 -19.57 -2.69
N LEU A 624 5.33 -20.41 -1.68
CA LEU A 624 4.51 -20.51 -0.47
C LEU A 624 4.48 -19.19 0.32
N ASP A 625 5.59 -18.47 0.37
CA ASP A 625 5.74 -17.16 1.01
C ASP A 625 5.24 -16.01 0.12
N SER A 626 4.71 -16.31 -1.08
CA SER A 626 4.27 -15.32 -2.08
C SER A 626 5.39 -14.34 -2.47
N VAL A 627 6.62 -14.83 -2.61
CA VAL A 627 7.79 -14.08 -3.05
C VAL A 627 7.92 -14.22 -4.57
N SER A 628 7.84 -13.11 -5.30
CA SER A 628 7.91 -13.08 -6.76
C SER A 628 9.11 -12.31 -7.31
N GLY A 629 10.01 -11.81 -6.45
CA GLY A 629 11.16 -11.02 -6.87
C GLY A 629 12.26 -10.94 -5.81
N THR A 630 13.46 -10.58 -6.24
CA THR A 630 14.68 -10.51 -5.43
C THR A 630 15.28 -9.09 -5.41
N PRO A 631 15.92 -8.68 -4.28
CA PRO A 631 15.89 -9.37 -3.00
C PRO A 631 14.55 -9.22 -2.27
N THR A 632 14.14 -10.25 -1.52
CA THR A 632 13.03 -10.13 -0.58
C THR A 632 13.50 -10.54 0.81
N PHE A 633 13.33 -9.65 1.78
CA PHE A 633 13.79 -9.86 3.16
C PHE A 633 12.66 -10.18 4.12
N PHE A 634 12.94 -11.10 5.06
CA PHE A 634 12.08 -11.37 6.23
C PHE A 634 12.91 -11.18 7.51
N ILE A 635 12.40 -10.39 8.45
CA ILE A 635 13.05 -10.11 9.73
C ILE A 635 12.23 -10.73 10.86
N ASN A 636 12.81 -11.68 11.57
CA ASN A 636 12.09 -12.52 12.54
C ASN A 636 10.80 -13.11 11.95
N GLY A 637 10.88 -13.60 10.70
CA GLY A 637 9.78 -14.20 9.97
C GLY A 637 8.73 -13.23 9.41
N ARG A 638 8.93 -11.92 9.50
CA ARG A 638 8.04 -10.90 8.93
C ARG A 638 8.64 -10.28 7.69
N ARG A 639 7.87 -10.22 6.62
CA ARG A 639 8.31 -9.61 5.37
C ARG A 639 8.62 -8.13 5.55
N HIS A 640 9.78 -7.72 5.06
CA HIS A 640 10.19 -6.33 5.01
C HIS A 640 9.61 -5.67 3.74
N HIS A 641 8.88 -4.57 3.91
CA HIS A 641 8.27 -3.83 2.80
C HIS A 641 8.96 -2.48 2.53
N GLY A 642 10.09 -2.23 3.18
CA GLY A 642 10.89 -1.00 3.00
C GLY A 642 11.91 -1.09 1.87
N ALA A 643 12.69 -0.02 1.70
CA ALA A 643 13.87 -0.03 0.84
C ALA A 643 14.95 -0.98 1.41
N TYR A 644 15.86 -1.42 0.54
CA TYR A 644 16.93 -2.37 0.90
C TYR A 644 18.23 -1.65 1.25
N ASP A 645 18.17 -0.34 1.46
CA ASP A 645 19.32 0.43 1.92
C ASP A 645 19.64 0.16 3.39
N LEU A 646 20.88 0.46 3.76
CA LEU A 646 21.43 0.18 5.08
C LEU A 646 20.62 0.81 6.22
N GLU A 647 20.17 2.06 6.07
CA GLU A 647 19.44 2.77 7.12
C GLU A 647 18.09 2.08 7.40
N THR A 648 17.35 1.76 6.34
CA THR A 648 16.03 1.13 6.45
C THR A 648 16.13 -0.28 7.02
N LEU A 649 17.11 -1.07 6.60
CA LEU A 649 17.34 -2.41 7.15
C LEU A 649 17.84 -2.36 8.60
N LYS A 650 18.74 -1.42 8.95
CA LYS A 650 19.19 -1.19 10.34
C LYS A 650 18.03 -0.85 11.27
N ASP A 651 17.14 0.01 10.84
CA ASP A 651 15.98 0.40 11.65
C ASP A 651 15.03 -0.78 11.86
N ALA A 652 14.80 -1.59 10.83
CA ALA A 652 13.97 -2.79 10.93
C ALA A 652 14.60 -3.87 11.83
N VAL A 653 15.93 -4.09 11.73
CA VAL A 653 16.68 -5.01 12.61
C VAL A 653 16.68 -4.52 14.06
N ARG A 654 16.91 -3.22 14.29
CA ARG A 654 16.83 -2.62 15.65
C ARG A 654 15.44 -2.77 16.26
N ALA A 655 14.40 -2.57 15.47
CA ALA A 655 13.03 -2.78 15.90
C ALA A 655 12.75 -4.24 16.28
N ALA A 656 13.21 -5.19 15.46
CA ALA A 656 13.07 -6.61 15.72
C ALA A 656 13.86 -7.07 16.96
N LYS A 657 15.09 -6.55 17.14
CA LYS A 657 15.93 -6.79 18.33
C LYS A 657 15.27 -6.26 19.59
N ALA A 658 14.71 -5.05 19.54
CA ALA A 658 14.00 -4.46 20.67
C ALA A 658 12.82 -5.33 21.11
N VAL A 659 12.06 -5.89 20.16
CA VAL A 659 10.96 -6.82 20.47
C VAL A 659 11.48 -8.13 21.08
N ALA A 660 12.56 -8.70 20.56
CA ALA A 660 13.15 -9.92 21.08
C ALA A 660 13.65 -9.78 22.53
N ILE A 661 14.33 -8.66 22.86
CA ILE A 661 14.81 -8.35 24.22
C ILE A 661 13.65 -8.17 25.22
N ILE A 662 12.50 -7.69 24.77
CA ILE A 662 11.34 -7.49 25.62
C ILE A 662 10.59 -8.82 25.87
N GLY A 663 10.68 -9.76 24.95
CA GLY A 663 10.05 -11.07 25.02
C GLY A 663 10.78 -12.08 25.92
N GLN A 664 12.08 -11.83 26.21
CA GLN A 664 12.87 -12.53 27.21
C GLN A 664 12.66 -11.92 28.62
#